data_221dcaa20a00122dc3179b0197319e62
#
_entry.id   221dcaa20a00122dc3179b0197319e62
#
_cell.length_a   1.000
_cell.length_b   1.000
_cell.length_c   1.000
_cell.angle_alpha   90.00
_cell.angle_beta   90.00
_cell.angle_gamma   90.00
#
_symmetry.space_group_name_H-M   'P 1'
#
loop_
_entity.id
_entity.type
_entity.pdbx_description
1 polymer ?
#
loop_
_entity_poly.entity_id
_entity_poly.type
_entity_poly.pdbx_seq_one_letter_code
_entity_poly.pdbx_strand_id
1 'polypeptide(L)'
;MITLREEKLRMVPDIFVEKRDGRRVQFDVEKIYKALLKATEEVTSLTPVMEAKLEAIVDRVIAEILERFPNGVKIYEIQNVVEHELLQANEYAIAESYITYRTQRDFERSKATDINFTIGKLLNKDQAVVNENANKDSDVFNTQRDLTAGIVGKSIGLKMLPKHVANAHQKGDIHYHDLDYSPYTPMTNCCLIDFEGMLRNGFKIGNAEVESPKSIQTATAQISQIIANVASSQYGGCSADRIDEVLAPYAEKNYQKHLADAKEWVLPEKQEDYAWSKTQKDIYDAMQSLEYEINTLFTSNGQTPFTSLGFGLGTNRFEREIQKAILEIRIKGLGSEHRTAIFPKLIFTLKRGLNLESGTPNYDIKQLALECATKRMYPDVLSYDKIVELTGSFKVPMGCRSFLQGWKDENGVEVNSGRMNLGVVTVNLPRIALESGGDKEKFWQIFNERMNIAEDALVYRVERTKEATPANAPILYQYGAFGKRLGKYDQVDQLFRHRRATVSLGYIGLYEVATVFYGPNWEHNPEAKQFTIDIIKDMKARVEEWSDQYDYHFSIYSTPSESLTDRFCRLDTEKFCKVPDITDKEYYTNSFHYDVRKNPTPFEKLDFEKVYPEAGASGGFIHYCEYPVLQQNPKALEAVWDYAYDRVGYLGTNTPIDRCYKCDFEGDFTPTERGFACPNCGNSDPKTVDVVKRTCGYLGNPQARPMVNGRHKEIAARVKHMNGSTIKSVGHQVTD
;
A
#
# COMPACT_ATOMS: atom_id res chain seq x y z
N MET A 1 -17.11 -0.78 -65.86
CA MET A 1 -16.92 0.01 -64.62
C MET A 1 -15.56 -0.17 -63.97
N ILE A 2 -14.97 -1.34 -63.93
CA ILE A 2 -13.61 -1.54 -63.34
C ILE A 2 -12.52 -0.82 -64.10
N THR A 3 -12.59 -0.70 -65.43
CA THR A 3 -11.59 -0.08 -66.29
C THR A 3 -11.48 1.45 -66.16
N LEU A 4 -12.58 2.17 -65.92
CA LEU A 4 -12.57 3.62 -65.71
C LEU A 4 -11.97 4.03 -64.35
N ARG A 5 -12.10 3.16 -63.39
CA ARG A 5 -11.54 3.35 -62.03
C ARG A 5 -10.03 3.17 -62.02
N GLU A 6 -9.48 2.20 -62.78
CA GLU A 6 -8.07 1.97 -62.95
C GLU A 6 -7.36 3.08 -63.74
N GLU A 7 -8.03 3.73 -64.71
CA GLU A 7 -7.49 4.85 -65.43
C GLU A 7 -7.44 6.14 -64.57
N LYS A 8 -8.46 6.43 -63.74
CA LYS A 8 -8.48 7.59 -62.85
C LYS A 8 -7.41 7.46 -61.72
N LEU A 9 -7.15 6.25 -61.21
CA LEU A 9 -6.11 5.97 -60.21
C LEU A 9 -4.66 6.20 -60.73
N ARG A 10 -4.45 6.17 -62.06
CA ARG A 10 -3.14 6.44 -62.71
C ARG A 10 -2.82 7.93 -62.90
N MET A 11 -3.80 8.84 -62.70
CA MET A 11 -3.63 10.28 -62.90
C MET A 11 -3.42 11.08 -61.61
N VAL A 12 -3.18 10.43 -60.45
CA VAL A 12 -2.90 11.15 -59.19
C VAL A 12 -1.42 11.56 -59.18
N PRO A 13 -1.09 12.85 -59.04
CA PRO A 13 0.28 13.32 -58.90
C PRO A 13 1.01 12.64 -57.72
N ASP A 14 2.32 12.60 -57.81
CA ASP A 14 3.19 11.98 -56.80
C ASP A 14 3.25 12.82 -55.52
N ILE A 15 2.14 12.81 -54.76
CA ILE A 15 2.02 13.50 -53.48
C ILE A 15 2.33 12.53 -52.34
N PHE A 16 3.15 12.98 -51.40
CA PHE A 16 3.46 12.24 -50.20
C PHE A 16 2.48 12.57 -49.07
N VAL A 17 2.05 11.52 -48.34
CA VAL A 17 1.34 11.67 -47.07
C VAL A 17 2.33 11.51 -45.94
N GLU A 18 2.47 12.55 -45.13
CA GLU A 18 3.19 12.46 -43.86
C GLU A 18 2.28 11.84 -42.80
N LYS A 19 2.67 10.65 -42.34
CA LYS A 19 2.00 9.99 -41.25
C LYS A 19 2.35 10.65 -39.93
N ARG A 20 1.55 10.39 -38.86
CA ARG A 20 1.77 10.96 -37.52
C ARG A 20 3.12 10.56 -36.88
N ASP A 21 3.72 9.45 -37.33
CA ASP A 21 5.03 8.97 -36.90
C ASP A 21 6.18 9.55 -37.72
N GLY A 22 5.90 10.55 -38.60
CA GLY A 22 6.87 11.22 -39.46
C GLY A 22 7.23 10.45 -40.73
N ARG A 23 6.76 9.23 -40.93
CA ARG A 23 7.01 8.48 -42.19
C ARG A 23 6.24 9.08 -43.35
N ARG A 24 6.90 9.19 -44.49
CA ARG A 24 6.29 9.60 -45.75
C ARG A 24 5.87 8.36 -46.55
N VAL A 25 4.64 8.32 -46.98
CA VAL A 25 4.09 7.27 -47.85
C VAL A 25 3.39 7.90 -49.03
N GLN A 26 3.26 7.17 -50.13
CA GLN A 26 2.55 7.66 -51.32
C GLN A 26 1.06 7.87 -51.00
N PHE A 27 0.44 8.88 -51.60
CA PHE A 27 -0.97 9.18 -51.46
C PHE A 27 -1.79 8.06 -52.10
N ASP A 28 -2.77 7.53 -51.36
CA ASP A 28 -3.55 6.36 -51.74
C ASP A 28 -5.08 6.68 -51.63
N VAL A 29 -5.66 6.96 -52.76
CA VAL A 29 -7.08 7.31 -52.86
C VAL A 29 -8.01 6.19 -52.40
N GLU A 30 -7.60 4.95 -52.63
CA GLU A 30 -8.43 3.77 -52.25
C GLU A 30 -8.66 3.70 -50.75
N LYS A 31 -7.70 4.20 -49.94
CA LYS A 31 -7.89 4.27 -48.49
C LYS A 31 -8.95 5.27 -48.05
N ILE A 32 -9.11 6.37 -48.74
CA ILE A 32 -10.14 7.36 -48.49
C ILE A 32 -11.49 6.73 -48.84
N TYR A 33 -11.60 6.13 -50.04
CA TYR A 33 -12.84 5.48 -50.48
C TYR A 33 -13.29 4.35 -49.52
N LYS A 34 -12.36 3.47 -49.10
CA LYS A 34 -12.64 2.39 -48.15
C LYS A 34 -13.11 2.91 -46.78
N ALA A 35 -12.52 4.02 -46.31
CA ALA A 35 -12.92 4.63 -45.04
C ALA A 35 -14.34 5.22 -45.11
N LEU A 36 -14.69 5.89 -46.23
CA LEU A 36 -16.00 6.41 -46.46
C LEU A 36 -17.04 5.30 -46.67
N LEU A 37 -16.70 4.26 -47.42
CA LEU A 37 -17.54 3.08 -47.62
C LEU A 37 -17.93 2.45 -46.28
N LYS A 38 -16.97 2.22 -45.44
CA LYS A 38 -17.18 1.65 -44.11
C LYS A 38 -18.10 2.51 -43.24
N ALA A 39 -17.87 3.82 -43.22
CA ALA A 39 -18.73 4.76 -42.47
C ALA A 39 -20.17 4.78 -43.02
N THR A 40 -20.37 4.57 -44.34
CA THR A 40 -21.65 4.50 -44.98
C THR A 40 -22.41 3.21 -44.64
N GLU A 41 -21.71 2.06 -44.68
CA GLU A 41 -22.31 0.74 -44.33
C GLU A 41 -22.82 0.68 -42.88
N GLU A 42 -22.24 1.46 -41.95
CA GLU A 42 -22.70 1.56 -40.56
C GLU A 42 -24.03 2.35 -40.43
N VAL A 43 -24.34 3.21 -41.38
CA VAL A 43 -25.47 4.16 -41.31
C VAL A 43 -26.62 3.77 -42.27
N THR A 44 -26.28 3.28 -43.46
CA THR A 44 -27.29 3.01 -44.51
C THR A 44 -26.82 1.88 -45.42
N SER A 45 -27.77 1.26 -46.12
CA SER A 45 -27.47 0.24 -47.13
C SER A 45 -26.82 0.86 -48.35
N LEU A 46 -25.78 0.23 -48.87
CA LEU A 46 -25.08 0.64 -50.05
C LEU A 46 -25.94 0.39 -51.30
N THR A 47 -26.42 1.45 -51.93
CA THR A 47 -27.15 1.42 -53.18
C THR A 47 -26.27 1.99 -54.28
N PRO A 48 -26.56 1.67 -55.58
CA PRO A 48 -25.79 2.26 -56.70
C PRO A 48 -25.80 3.81 -56.73
N VAL A 49 -26.88 4.42 -56.21
CA VAL A 49 -26.98 5.87 -56.07
C VAL A 49 -26.05 6.38 -54.97
N MET A 50 -25.95 5.65 -53.85
CA MET A 50 -25.04 5.99 -52.77
C MET A 50 -23.58 5.78 -53.16
N GLU A 51 -23.26 4.71 -53.89
CA GLU A 51 -21.91 4.51 -54.44
C GLU A 51 -21.47 5.67 -55.34
N ALA A 52 -22.33 6.13 -56.26
CA ALA A 52 -22.04 7.26 -57.12
C ALA A 52 -21.82 8.58 -56.32
N LYS A 53 -22.60 8.77 -55.23
CA LYS A 53 -22.42 9.91 -54.34
C LYS A 53 -21.05 9.85 -53.61
N LEU A 54 -20.67 8.67 -53.10
CA LEU A 54 -19.37 8.48 -52.42
C LEU A 54 -18.22 8.74 -53.38
N GLU A 55 -18.32 8.24 -54.62
CA GLU A 55 -17.29 8.54 -55.66
C GLU A 55 -17.19 10.03 -55.93
N ALA A 56 -18.30 10.76 -56.03
CA ALA A 56 -18.29 12.21 -56.22
C ALA A 56 -17.69 12.96 -55.01
N ILE A 57 -17.90 12.48 -53.79
CA ILE A 57 -17.27 13.04 -52.58
C ILE A 57 -15.77 12.80 -52.61
N VAL A 58 -15.32 11.58 -52.93
CA VAL A 58 -13.91 11.24 -53.05
C VAL A 58 -13.19 12.12 -54.11
N ASP A 59 -13.82 12.32 -55.28
CA ASP A 59 -13.28 13.17 -56.31
C ASP A 59 -13.09 14.61 -55.83
N ARG A 60 -14.02 15.18 -55.06
CA ARG A 60 -13.88 16.52 -54.46
C ARG A 60 -12.79 16.56 -53.38
N VAL A 61 -12.72 15.54 -52.50
CA VAL A 61 -11.67 15.43 -51.53
C VAL A 61 -10.29 15.42 -52.17
N ILE A 62 -10.14 14.69 -53.27
CA ILE A 62 -8.87 14.65 -54.01
C ILE A 62 -8.57 16.02 -54.60
N ALA A 63 -9.54 16.68 -55.27
CA ALA A 63 -9.35 17.99 -55.84
C ALA A 63 -8.93 19.03 -54.81
N GLU A 64 -9.57 19.09 -53.64
CA GLU A 64 -9.25 19.99 -52.59
C GLU A 64 -7.86 19.69 -51.98
N ILE A 65 -7.45 18.42 -51.84
CA ILE A 65 -6.14 18.04 -51.35
C ILE A 65 -5.04 18.48 -52.33
N LEU A 66 -5.25 18.26 -53.63
CA LEU A 66 -4.30 18.64 -54.67
C LEU A 66 -4.12 20.16 -54.78
N GLU A 67 -5.20 20.93 -54.62
CA GLU A 67 -5.19 22.37 -54.62
C GLU A 67 -4.45 22.96 -53.39
N ARG A 68 -4.79 22.46 -52.20
CA ARG A 68 -4.29 23.02 -50.92
C ARG A 68 -2.93 22.51 -50.52
N PHE A 69 -2.54 21.29 -50.94
CA PHE A 69 -1.32 20.62 -50.47
C PHE A 69 -0.47 20.03 -51.60
N PRO A 70 -0.03 20.84 -52.60
CA PRO A 70 0.63 20.32 -53.80
C PRO A 70 2.00 19.64 -53.53
N ASN A 71 2.62 19.92 -52.38
CA ASN A 71 3.96 19.41 -52.04
C ASN A 71 3.94 18.30 -50.97
N GLY A 72 2.75 17.84 -50.55
CA GLY A 72 2.57 16.83 -49.52
C GLY A 72 1.56 17.23 -48.47
N VAL A 73 0.82 16.26 -47.93
CA VAL A 73 -0.27 16.47 -47.01
C VAL A 73 -0.08 15.63 -45.75
N LYS A 74 -0.45 16.17 -44.59
CA LYS A 74 -0.47 15.40 -43.36
C LYS A 74 -1.78 14.62 -43.23
N ILE A 75 -1.73 13.45 -42.60
CA ILE A 75 -2.89 12.57 -42.52
C ILE A 75 -4.10 13.20 -41.83
N TYR A 76 -3.90 14.10 -40.85
CA TYR A 76 -5.03 14.79 -40.18
C TYR A 76 -5.66 15.85 -41.10
N GLU A 77 -4.90 16.43 -42.04
CA GLU A 77 -5.43 17.38 -43.05
C GLU A 77 -6.33 16.67 -44.05
N ILE A 78 -5.94 15.46 -44.50
CA ILE A 78 -6.81 14.59 -45.34
C ILE A 78 -8.11 14.31 -44.59
N GLN A 79 -8.04 13.95 -43.33
CA GLN A 79 -9.23 13.64 -42.54
C GLN A 79 -10.14 14.84 -42.37
N ASN A 80 -9.62 16.04 -42.16
CA ASN A 80 -10.39 17.27 -42.08
C ASN A 80 -11.10 17.61 -43.41
N VAL A 81 -10.40 17.41 -44.53
CA VAL A 81 -11.02 17.61 -45.88
C VAL A 81 -12.15 16.61 -46.12
N VAL A 82 -11.97 15.35 -45.75
CA VAL A 82 -13.05 14.32 -45.85
C VAL A 82 -14.27 14.71 -45.02
N GLU A 83 -14.08 15.17 -43.78
CA GLU A 83 -15.17 15.62 -42.91
C GLU A 83 -15.88 16.83 -43.51
N HIS A 84 -15.12 17.80 -44.01
CA HIS A 84 -15.67 18.98 -44.66
C HIS A 84 -16.54 18.62 -45.89
N GLU A 85 -16.04 17.78 -46.78
CA GLU A 85 -16.73 17.37 -47.98
C GLU A 85 -17.99 16.54 -47.74
N LEU A 86 -18.01 15.68 -46.68
CA LEU A 86 -19.20 14.98 -46.23
C LEU A 86 -20.29 15.94 -45.74
N LEU A 87 -19.90 16.97 -44.97
CA LEU A 87 -20.83 17.99 -44.49
C LEU A 87 -21.37 18.86 -45.63
N GLN A 88 -20.52 19.24 -46.58
CA GLN A 88 -20.92 19.98 -47.80
C GLN A 88 -21.87 19.18 -48.71
N ALA A 89 -21.72 17.85 -48.71
CA ALA A 89 -22.63 16.96 -49.44
C ALA A 89 -23.96 16.72 -48.71
N ASN A 90 -24.17 17.30 -47.53
CA ASN A 90 -25.32 17.07 -46.62
C ASN A 90 -25.47 15.62 -46.15
N GLU A 91 -24.39 14.84 -46.16
CA GLU A 91 -24.36 13.45 -45.66
C GLU A 91 -23.99 13.42 -44.16
N TYR A 92 -24.80 14.10 -43.32
CA TYR A 92 -24.53 14.33 -41.90
C TYR A 92 -24.39 13.05 -41.10
N ALA A 93 -25.21 12.03 -41.37
CA ALA A 93 -25.13 10.77 -40.62
C ALA A 93 -23.85 9.98 -40.94
N ILE A 94 -23.39 10.03 -42.22
CA ILE A 94 -22.10 9.41 -42.60
C ILE A 94 -20.92 10.20 -42.03
N ALA A 95 -21.01 11.55 -42.00
CA ALA A 95 -20.02 12.39 -41.39
C ALA A 95 -19.87 12.08 -39.86
N GLU A 96 -20.99 11.94 -39.14
CA GLU A 96 -21.03 11.58 -37.74
C GLU A 96 -20.38 10.21 -37.46
N SER A 97 -20.71 9.19 -38.26
CA SER A 97 -20.11 7.85 -38.18
C SER A 97 -18.59 7.94 -38.44
N TYR A 98 -18.16 8.65 -39.48
CA TYR A 98 -16.76 8.83 -39.83
C TYR A 98 -15.96 9.54 -38.72
N ILE A 99 -16.48 10.63 -38.17
CA ILE A 99 -15.88 11.41 -37.10
C ILE A 99 -15.79 10.57 -35.82
N THR A 100 -16.86 9.84 -35.48
CA THR A 100 -16.91 8.95 -34.30
C THR A 100 -15.85 7.85 -34.40
N TYR A 101 -15.79 7.16 -35.54
CA TYR A 101 -14.78 6.13 -35.81
C TYR A 101 -13.36 6.69 -35.75
N ARG A 102 -13.11 7.85 -36.34
CA ARG A 102 -11.81 8.55 -36.28
C ARG A 102 -11.43 8.85 -34.84
N THR A 103 -12.34 9.48 -34.08
CA THR A 103 -12.10 9.87 -32.67
C THR A 103 -11.80 8.66 -31.81
N GLN A 104 -12.54 7.58 -31.98
CA GLN A 104 -12.30 6.34 -31.27
C GLN A 104 -10.93 5.73 -31.59
N ARG A 105 -10.56 5.69 -32.86
CA ARG A 105 -9.25 5.19 -33.31
C ARG A 105 -8.08 6.07 -32.82
N ASP A 106 -8.25 7.37 -32.78
CA ASP A 106 -7.25 8.29 -32.27
C ASP A 106 -7.09 8.15 -30.77
N PHE A 107 -8.18 7.95 -30.07
CA PHE A 107 -8.17 7.66 -28.65
C PHE A 107 -7.51 6.30 -28.31
N GLU A 108 -7.78 5.24 -29.07
CA GLU A 108 -7.13 3.93 -28.88
C GLU A 108 -5.63 4.01 -29.17
N ARG A 109 -5.21 4.75 -30.20
CA ARG A 109 -3.79 4.95 -30.56
C ARG A 109 -3.06 5.80 -29.53
N SER A 110 -3.66 6.86 -29.01
CA SER A 110 -3.08 7.68 -27.97
C SER A 110 -2.81 6.86 -26.71
N LYS A 111 -3.74 5.96 -26.33
CA LYS A 111 -3.57 5.05 -25.19
C LYS A 111 -2.45 4.02 -25.38
N ALA A 112 -2.37 3.40 -26.55
CA ALA A 112 -1.27 2.48 -26.86
C ALA A 112 0.08 3.21 -26.86
N THR A 113 0.10 4.45 -27.28
CA THR A 113 1.32 5.31 -27.26
C THR A 113 1.67 5.68 -25.81
N ASP A 114 0.68 5.95 -24.95
CA ASP A 114 0.89 6.31 -23.54
C ASP A 114 1.46 5.12 -22.73
N ILE A 115 0.90 3.92 -22.91
CA ILE A 115 1.45 2.70 -22.30
C ILE A 115 2.88 2.45 -22.76
N ASN A 116 3.14 2.49 -24.07
CA ASN A 116 4.47 2.27 -24.63
C ASN A 116 5.46 3.34 -24.16
N PHE A 117 5.03 4.59 -24.05
CA PHE A 117 5.85 5.68 -23.52
C PHE A 117 6.21 5.46 -22.05
N THR A 118 5.25 5.04 -21.23
CA THR A 118 5.48 4.75 -19.80
C THR A 118 6.37 3.51 -19.61
N ILE A 119 6.20 2.47 -20.43
CA ILE A 119 7.12 1.31 -20.44
C ILE A 119 8.53 1.77 -20.86
N GLY A 120 8.65 2.64 -21.87
CA GLY A 120 9.93 3.23 -22.26
C GLY A 120 10.60 3.99 -21.12
N LYS A 121 9.86 4.75 -20.33
CA LYS A 121 10.37 5.42 -19.13
C LYS A 121 10.85 4.40 -18.07
N LEU A 122 10.10 3.32 -17.84
CA LEU A 122 10.51 2.26 -16.91
C LEU A 122 11.83 1.63 -17.36
N LEU A 123 11.97 1.28 -18.64
CA LEU A 123 13.19 0.67 -19.19
C LEU A 123 14.40 1.61 -19.13
N ASN A 124 14.17 2.93 -19.24
CA ASN A 124 15.18 3.96 -19.09
C ASN A 124 15.42 4.39 -17.63
N LYS A 125 14.82 3.67 -16.65
CA LYS A 125 14.95 3.95 -15.21
C LYS A 125 14.54 5.38 -14.82
N ASP A 126 13.47 5.90 -15.42
CA ASP A 126 12.89 7.20 -15.03
C ASP A 126 12.42 7.15 -13.57
N GLN A 127 12.94 8.06 -12.76
CA GLN A 127 12.73 8.07 -11.32
C GLN A 127 11.25 8.20 -10.91
N ALA A 128 10.46 8.92 -11.71
CA ALA A 128 9.02 9.06 -11.43
C ALA A 128 8.24 7.74 -11.58
N VAL A 129 8.76 6.79 -12.37
CA VAL A 129 8.14 5.47 -12.58
C VAL A 129 8.71 4.43 -11.63
N VAL A 130 10.03 4.37 -11.45
CA VAL A 130 10.69 3.32 -10.66
C VAL A 130 10.56 3.55 -9.16
N ASN A 131 10.40 4.80 -8.70
CA ASN A 131 10.32 5.14 -7.28
C ASN A 131 8.88 5.14 -6.71
N GLU A 132 7.89 4.84 -7.52
CA GLU A 132 6.48 4.83 -7.08
C GLU A 132 6.23 3.84 -5.93
N ASN A 133 6.98 2.74 -5.91
CA ASN A 133 6.91 1.75 -4.83
C ASN A 133 8.32 1.45 -4.29
N ALA A 134 8.64 1.99 -3.11
CA ALA A 134 9.94 1.82 -2.45
C ALA A 134 10.26 0.36 -2.02
N ASN A 135 9.31 -0.57 -2.10
CA ASN A 135 9.53 -1.98 -1.78
C ASN A 135 9.85 -2.84 -3.01
N LYS A 136 9.83 -2.24 -4.20
CA LYS A 136 10.15 -2.89 -5.46
C LYS A 136 11.52 -2.44 -5.94
N ASP A 137 12.46 -3.38 -6.03
CA ASP A 137 13.79 -3.15 -6.60
C ASP A 137 13.74 -3.30 -8.12
N SER A 138 13.74 -2.17 -8.83
CA SER A 138 13.62 -2.13 -10.29
C SER A 138 14.79 -2.75 -11.06
N ASP A 139 15.90 -3.10 -10.39
CA ASP A 139 17.04 -3.78 -11.02
C ASP A 139 16.82 -5.30 -11.12
N VAL A 140 15.91 -5.84 -10.35
CA VAL A 140 15.58 -7.27 -10.35
C VAL A 140 14.63 -7.61 -11.51
N PHE A 141 14.98 -8.57 -12.36
CA PHE A 141 14.18 -8.95 -13.53
C PHE A 141 12.72 -9.26 -13.23
N ASN A 142 12.47 -9.94 -12.13
CA ASN A 142 11.10 -10.27 -11.71
C ASN A 142 10.29 -9.01 -11.39
N THR A 143 10.91 -8.05 -10.72
CA THR A 143 10.30 -6.75 -10.42
C THR A 143 10.06 -5.92 -11.68
N GLN A 144 11.00 -5.89 -12.62
CA GLN A 144 10.82 -5.19 -13.91
C GLN A 144 9.60 -5.72 -14.67
N ARG A 145 9.41 -7.04 -14.65
CA ARG A 145 8.26 -7.71 -15.27
C ARG A 145 6.94 -7.32 -14.60
N ASP A 146 6.91 -7.30 -13.27
CA ASP A 146 5.74 -6.90 -12.49
C ASP A 146 5.41 -5.41 -12.66
N LEU A 147 6.40 -4.53 -12.64
CA LEU A 147 6.21 -3.10 -12.92
C LEU A 147 5.62 -2.86 -14.32
N THR A 148 6.07 -3.61 -15.33
CA THR A 148 5.50 -3.56 -16.67
C THR A 148 4.03 -4.00 -16.68
N ALA A 149 3.72 -5.11 -15.99
CA ALA A 149 2.35 -5.59 -15.81
C ALA A 149 1.48 -4.55 -15.08
N GLY A 150 2.02 -3.88 -14.07
CA GLY A 150 1.36 -2.83 -13.30
C GLY A 150 0.99 -1.61 -14.16
N ILE A 151 1.84 -1.19 -15.09
CA ILE A 151 1.52 -0.10 -16.05
C ILE A 151 0.29 -0.46 -16.90
N VAL A 152 0.25 -1.69 -17.41
CA VAL A 152 -0.92 -2.19 -18.17
C VAL A 152 -2.14 -2.31 -17.27
N GLY A 153 -1.97 -2.88 -16.06
CA GLY A 153 -3.02 -3.03 -15.06
C GLY A 153 -3.70 -1.71 -14.69
N LYS A 154 -2.92 -0.66 -14.42
CA LYS A 154 -3.43 0.70 -14.16
C LYS A 154 -4.23 1.26 -15.33
N SER A 155 -3.72 1.12 -16.55
CA SER A 155 -4.41 1.64 -17.74
C SER A 155 -5.76 0.96 -17.98
N ILE A 156 -5.82 -0.37 -17.78
CA ILE A 156 -7.07 -1.13 -17.93
C ILE A 156 -7.97 -0.87 -16.71
N GLY A 157 -7.42 -0.89 -15.50
CA GLY A 157 -8.17 -0.65 -14.26
C GLY A 157 -8.92 0.69 -14.27
N LEU A 158 -8.29 1.76 -14.73
CA LEU A 158 -8.95 3.06 -14.89
C LEU A 158 -10.17 3.02 -15.84
N LYS A 159 -10.14 2.17 -16.87
CA LYS A 159 -11.26 2.00 -17.80
C LYS A 159 -12.40 1.14 -17.22
N MET A 160 -12.06 0.25 -16.30
CA MET A 160 -13.03 -0.61 -15.63
C MET A 160 -13.81 0.15 -14.55
N LEU A 161 -13.21 1.17 -13.92
CA LEU A 161 -13.86 1.98 -12.91
C LEU A 161 -15.07 2.74 -13.50
N PRO A 162 -16.13 2.99 -12.70
CA PRO A 162 -17.16 3.96 -13.05
C PRO A 162 -16.55 5.31 -13.44
N LYS A 163 -17.06 5.96 -14.47
CA LYS A 163 -16.43 7.19 -15.03
C LYS A 163 -16.18 8.28 -13.98
N HIS A 164 -17.13 8.52 -13.08
CA HIS A 164 -16.99 9.54 -12.05
C HIS A 164 -15.89 9.16 -11.03
N VAL A 165 -15.75 7.88 -10.67
CA VAL A 165 -14.69 7.36 -9.81
C VAL A 165 -13.31 7.50 -10.49
N ALA A 166 -13.19 7.08 -11.76
CA ALA A 166 -11.97 7.21 -12.54
C ALA A 166 -11.53 8.69 -12.66
N ASN A 167 -12.46 9.58 -12.96
CA ASN A 167 -12.20 11.02 -13.04
C ASN A 167 -11.75 11.61 -11.72
N ALA A 168 -12.43 11.27 -10.61
CA ALA A 168 -12.07 11.73 -9.27
C ALA A 168 -10.67 11.22 -8.86
N HIS A 169 -10.34 9.96 -9.18
CA HIS A 169 -9.00 9.43 -8.96
C HIS A 169 -7.94 10.19 -9.78
N GLN A 170 -8.17 10.39 -11.08
CA GLN A 170 -7.21 11.07 -11.97
C GLN A 170 -6.99 12.53 -11.55
N LYS A 171 -8.05 13.24 -11.18
CA LYS A 171 -7.98 14.62 -10.69
C LYS A 171 -7.32 14.74 -9.30
N GLY A 172 -7.31 13.67 -8.51
CA GLY A 172 -6.78 13.65 -7.14
C GLY A 172 -7.80 14.05 -6.07
N ASP A 173 -9.09 13.97 -6.35
CA ASP A 173 -10.15 14.14 -5.35
C ASP A 173 -10.20 12.96 -4.40
N ILE A 174 -9.96 11.76 -4.95
CA ILE A 174 -9.78 10.50 -4.24
C ILE A 174 -8.55 9.75 -4.76
N HIS A 175 -8.15 8.73 -4.03
CA HIS A 175 -7.18 7.74 -4.52
C HIS A 175 -7.78 6.34 -4.39
N TYR A 176 -8.02 5.69 -5.52
CA TYR A 176 -8.32 4.27 -5.58
C TYR A 176 -6.99 3.52 -5.52
N HIS A 177 -6.71 2.86 -4.38
CA HIS A 177 -5.42 2.22 -4.13
C HIS A 177 -5.21 0.99 -5.03
N ASP A 178 -3.93 0.71 -5.31
CA ASP A 178 -3.47 -0.53 -5.95
C ASP A 178 -4.08 -0.78 -7.34
N LEU A 179 -4.22 0.29 -8.14
CA LEU A 179 -4.75 0.22 -9.50
C LEU A 179 -3.91 -0.65 -10.45
N ASP A 180 -2.67 -0.91 -10.11
CA ASP A 180 -1.79 -1.85 -10.80
C ASP A 180 -2.23 -3.32 -10.63
N TYR A 181 -3.02 -3.62 -9.59
CA TYR A 181 -3.59 -4.95 -9.32
C TYR A 181 -5.12 -4.98 -9.46
N SER A 182 -5.82 -4.07 -8.78
CA SER A 182 -7.29 -4.05 -8.70
C SER A 182 -7.85 -2.74 -9.32
N PRO A 183 -8.88 -2.76 -10.15
CA PRO A 183 -9.84 -3.86 -10.41
C PRO A 183 -9.44 -4.83 -11.53
N TYR A 184 -8.27 -4.68 -12.13
CA TYR A 184 -7.82 -5.56 -13.22
C TYR A 184 -7.90 -7.05 -12.81
N THR A 185 -7.34 -7.39 -11.63
CA THR A 185 -7.54 -8.69 -10.99
C THR A 185 -8.43 -8.55 -9.76
N PRO A 186 -9.31 -9.53 -9.47
CA PRO A 186 -10.20 -9.51 -8.30
C PRO A 186 -9.47 -9.96 -7.02
N MET A 187 -8.32 -9.37 -6.73
CA MET A 187 -7.47 -9.69 -5.56
C MET A 187 -7.95 -8.97 -4.30
N THR A 188 -7.75 -9.62 -3.14
CA THR A 188 -7.88 -9.00 -1.81
C THR A 188 -6.63 -8.19 -1.45
N ASN A 189 -6.74 -7.33 -0.44
CA ASN A 189 -5.64 -6.49 0.03
C ASN A 189 -4.77 -7.20 1.08
N CYS A 190 -5.17 -7.17 2.35
CA CYS A 190 -4.39 -7.67 3.49
C CYS A 190 -5.14 -8.76 4.25
N CYS A 191 -4.41 -9.58 5.03
CA CYS A 191 -5.03 -10.56 5.91
C CYS A 191 -4.23 -10.83 7.20
N LEU A 192 -4.93 -11.31 8.23
CA LEU A 192 -4.36 -12.11 9.32
C LEU A 192 -4.45 -13.57 8.92
N ILE A 193 -3.31 -14.22 8.73
CA ILE A 193 -3.28 -15.62 8.28
C ILE A 193 -3.67 -16.53 9.45
N ASP A 194 -4.51 -17.55 9.19
CA ASP A 194 -4.79 -18.62 10.15
C ASP A 194 -3.67 -19.67 10.14
N PHE A 195 -2.50 -19.29 10.66
CA PHE A 195 -1.36 -20.21 10.76
C PHE A 195 -1.65 -21.41 11.66
N GLU A 196 -2.37 -21.21 12.77
CA GLU A 196 -2.71 -22.31 13.67
C GLU A 196 -3.54 -23.37 12.97
N GLY A 197 -4.61 -22.97 12.28
CA GLY A 197 -5.47 -23.89 11.54
C GLY A 197 -4.74 -24.55 10.38
N MET A 198 -3.90 -23.81 9.64
CA MET A 198 -3.12 -24.38 8.53
C MET A 198 -2.08 -25.39 8.98
N LEU A 199 -1.28 -25.08 10.00
CA LEU A 199 -0.26 -26.00 10.53
C LEU A 199 -0.88 -27.24 11.17
N ARG A 200 -1.98 -27.07 11.91
CA ARG A 200 -2.66 -28.22 12.57
C ARG A 200 -3.28 -29.18 11.56
N ASN A 201 -3.95 -28.67 10.54
CA ASN A 201 -4.73 -29.46 9.60
C ASN A 201 -3.97 -29.82 8.30
N GLY A 202 -2.75 -29.30 8.14
CA GLY A 202 -2.05 -29.36 6.84
C GLY A 202 -2.69 -28.47 5.79
N PHE A 203 -2.06 -28.37 4.64
CA PHE A 203 -2.51 -27.55 3.50
C PHE A 203 -1.92 -28.10 2.19
N LYS A 204 -2.24 -27.45 1.05
CA LYS A 204 -1.65 -27.81 -0.26
C LYS A 204 -0.86 -26.64 -0.84
N ILE A 205 0.24 -26.97 -1.51
CA ILE A 205 0.97 -26.05 -2.40
C ILE A 205 1.19 -26.77 -3.72
N GLY A 206 0.60 -26.27 -4.80
CA GLY A 206 0.62 -26.94 -6.09
C GLY A 206 -0.06 -28.31 -6.01
N ASN A 207 0.68 -29.36 -6.30
CA ASN A 207 0.24 -30.76 -6.22
C ASN A 207 0.68 -31.50 -4.93
N ALA A 208 1.42 -30.80 -4.05
CA ALA A 208 1.95 -31.39 -2.82
C ALA A 208 1.00 -31.15 -1.64
N GLU A 209 0.72 -32.21 -0.88
CA GLU A 209 0.10 -32.13 0.43
C GLU A 209 1.17 -31.91 1.49
N VAL A 210 0.98 -30.91 2.33
CA VAL A 210 1.88 -30.54 3.42
C VAL A 210 1.22 -30.94 4.72
N GLU A 211 1.79 -31.91 5.42
CA GLU A 211 1.28 -32.44 6.68
C GLU A 211 1.62 -31.51 7.84
N SER A 212 0.90 -31.70 8.97
CA SER A 212 1.19 -31.00 10.24
C SER A 212 2.65 -31.22 10.66
N PRO A 213 3.40 -30.14 11.02
CA PRO A 213 4.80 -30.25 11.35
C PRO A 213 5.05 -31.00 12.67
N LYS A 214 6.20 -31.68 12.75
CA LYS A 214 6.63 -32.44 13.91
C LYS A 214 7.76 -31.76 14.71
N SER A 215 8.22 -30.60 14.26
CA SER A 215 9.26 -29.80 14.91
C SER A 215 9.05 -28.32 14.66
N ILE A 216 9.67 -27.45 15.46
CA ILE A 216 9.62 -26.02 15.26
C ILE A 216 10.33 -25.61 13.96
N GLN A 217 11.42 -26.29 13.57
CA GLN A 217 12.12 -26.02 12.32
C GLN A 217 11.22 -26.26 11.09
N THR A 218 10.47 -27.37 11.11
CA THR A 218 9.50 -27.64 10.03
C THR A 218 8.35 -26.66 10.06
N ALA A 219 7.86 -26.28 11.24
CA ALA A 219 6.78 -25.30 11.38
C ALA A 219 7.18 -23.92 10.80
N THR A 220 8.37 -23.42 11.12
CA THR A 220 8.87 -22.15 10.59
C THR A 220 9.09 -22.18 9.08
N ALA A 221 9.62 -23.29 8.53
CA ALA A 221 9.74 -23.47 7.10
C ALA A 221 8.39 -23.47 6.38
N GLN A 222 7.37 -24.13 6.96
CA GLN A 222 5.99 -24.10 6.43
C GLN A 222 5.39 -22.70 6.52
N ILE A 223 5.63 -21.95 7.59
CA ILE A 223 5.18 -20.56 7.72
C ILE A 223 5.77 -19.69 6.60
N SER A 224 7.05 -19.81 6.30
CA SER A 224 7.69 -19.08 5.20
C SER A 224 7.04 -19.41 3.85
N GLN A 225 6.74 -20.70 3.60
CA GLN A 225 6.04 -21.13 2.38
C GLN A 225 4.62 -20.56 2.29
N ILE A 226 3.87 -20.56 3.40
CA ILE A 226 2.53 -19.98 3.47
C ILE A 226 2.61 -18.48 3.16
N ILE A 227 3.51 -17.74 3.82
CA ILE A 227 3.72 -16.30 3.60
C ILE A 227 4.02 -16.01 2.12
N ALA A 228 4.94 -16.77 1.50
CA ALA A 228 5.29 -16.61 0.09
C ALA A 228 4.09 -16.76 -0.84
N ASN A 229 3.27 -17.78 -0.60
CA ASN A 229 2.09 -18.07 -1.41
C ASN A 229 0.96 -17.05 -1.17
N VAL A 230 0.69 -16.69 0.09
CA VAL A 230 -0.31 -15.67 0.45
C VAL A 230 0.07 -14.31 -0.14
N ALA A 231 1.31 -13.86 0.06
CA ALA A 231 1.80 -12.59 -0.46
C ALA A 231 1.88 -12.55 -2.01
N SER A 232 1.91 -13.71 -2.67
CA SER A 232 1.80 -13.82 -4.14
C SER A 232 0.34 -13.86 -4.64
N SER A 233 -0.63 -14.03 -3.73
CA SER A 233 -2.05 -14.20 -4.05
C SER A 233 -2.90 -12.99 -3.67
N GLN A 234 -2.31 -11.99 -3.04
CA GLN A 234 -2.90 -10.70 -2.68
C GLN A 234 -1.88 -9.58 -2.88
N TYR A 235 -2.30 -8.31 -2.84
CA TYR A 235 -1.37 -7.20 -3.10
C TYR A 235 -0.88 -6.47 -1.85
N GLY A 236 -1.52 -6.64 -0.69
CA GLY A 236 -1.14 -6.02 0.57
C GLY A 236 -0.38 -6.95 1.52
N GLY A 237 -0.36 -6.59 2.79
CA GLY A 237 0.39 -7.29 3.83
C GLY A 237 -0.27 -8.55 4.36
N CYS A 238 0.53 -9.42 4.94
CA CYS A 238 0.08 -10.61 5.67
C CYS A 238 0.70 -10.62 7.07
N SER A 239 -0.08 -11.00 8.07
CA SER A 239 0.35 -10.92 9.47
C SER A 239 0.04 -12.19 10.24
N ALA A 240 0.89 -12.50 11.21
CA ALA A 240 0.66 -13.49 12.25
C ALA A 240 0.22 -12.77 13.53
N ASP A 241 -0.93 -13.15 14.09
CA ASP A 241 -1.46 -12.48 15.28
C ASP A 241 -0.64 -12.77 16.54
N ARG A 242 -0.26 -14.04 16.77
CA ARG A 242 0.45 -14.52 17.97
C ARG A 242 1.42 -15.64 17.61
N ILE A 243 2.55 -15.28 16.99
CA ILE A 243 3.48 -16.28 16.44
C ILE A 243 4.13 -17.14 17.53
N ASP A 244 4.36 -16.60 18.72
CA ASP A 244 4.90 -17.30 19.88
C ASP A 244 3.97 -18.44 20.34
N GLU A 245 2.68 -18.16 20.44
CA GLU A 245 1.65 -19.15 20.81
C GLU A 245 1.46 -20.19 19.70
N VAL A 246 1.48 -19.79 18.42
CA VAL A 246 1.34 -20.68 17.26
C VAL A 246 2.49 -21.68 17.18
N LEU A 247 3.72 -21.26 17.48
CA LEU A 247 4.93 -22.09 17.37
C LEU A 247 5.25 -22.92 18.61
N ALA A 248 4.78 -22.53 19.79
CA ALA A 248 5.07 -23.19 21.05
C ALA A 248 4.76 -24.71 21.08
N PRO A 249 3.62 -25.20 20.53
CA PRO A 249 3.35 -26.64 20.47
C PRO A 249 4.40 -27.44 19.69
N TYR A 250 5.03 -26.83 18.70
CA TYR A 250 6.07 -27.47 17.89
C TYR A 250 7.44 -27.45 18.58
N ALA A 251 7.72 -26.41 19.35
CA ALA A 251 8.88 -26.36 20.23
C ALA A 251 8.79 -27.42 21.35
N GLU A 252 7.58 -27.62 21.89
CA GLU A 252 7.32 -28.70 22.86
C GLU A 252 7.59 -30.07 22.28
N LYS A 253 7.21 -30.34 21.02
CA LYS A 253 7.56 -31.61 20.34
C LYS A 253 9.07 -31.83 20.25
N ASN A 254 9.86 -30.77 19.98
CA ASN A 254 11.32 -30.87 20.03
C ASN A 254 11.80 -31.24 21.43
N TYR A 255 11.28 -30.58 22.48
CA TYR A 255 11.62 -30.88 23.85
C TYR A 255 11.35 -32.35 24.22
N GLN A 256 10.16 -32.87 23.88
CA GLN A 256 9.80 -34.27 24.14
C GLN A 256 10.74 -35.23 23.42
N LYS A 257 11.13 -34.93 22.18
CA LYS A 257 12.13 -35.71 21.44
C LYS A 257 13.47 -35.71 22.16
N HIS A 258 13.99 -34.54 22.51
CA HIS A 258 15.28 -34.42 23.21
C HIS A 258 15.28 -35.07 24.59
N LEU A 259 14.14 -35.06 25.28
CA LEU A 259 13.97 -35.75 26.55
C LEU A 259 13.99 -37.27 26.37
N ALA A 260 13.40 -37.78 25.29
CA ALA A 260 13.48 -39.21 24.95
C ALA A 260 14.93 -39.62 24.63
N ASP A 261 15.62 -38.83 23.78
CA ASP A 261 17.04 -39.08 23.46
C ASP A 261 17.94 -39.02 24.72
N ALA A 262 17.65 -38.08 25.64
CA ALA A 262 18.40 -37.93 26.89
C ALA A 262 18.28 -39.16 27.80
N LYS A 263 17.16 -39.86 27.81
CA LYS A 263 16.98 -41.09 28.62
C LYS A 263 17.95 -42.20 28.25
N GLU A 264 18.43 -42.19 27.00
CA GLU A 264 19.39 -43.21 26.52
C GLU A 264 20.87 -42.80 26.77
N TRP A 265 21.17 -41.51 26.75
CA TRP A 265 22.55 -41.03 26.67
C TRP A 265 22.98 -40.12 27.79
N VAL A 266 22.09 -39.65 28.67
CA VAL A 266 22.37 -38.62 29.69
C VAL A 266 21.98 -39.14 31.09
N LEU A 267 22.78 -38.77 32.09
CA LEU A 267 22.48 -39.12 33.48
C LEU A 267 21.11 -38.54 33.91
N PRO A 268 20.31 -39.27 34.71
CA PRO A 268 18.94 -38.89 35.03
C PRO A 268 18.80 -37.46 35.54
N GLU A 269 19.67 -36.99 36.40
CA GLU A 269 19.65 -35.65 36.99
C GLU A 269 19.97 -34.51 36.00
N LYS A 270 20.44 -34.83 34.78
CA LYS A 270 20.78 -33.85 33.72
C LYS A 270 19.88 -33.94 32.49
N GLN A 271 18.92 -34.85 32.48
CA GLN A 271 18.08 -35.12 31.27
C GLN A 271 17.22 -33.91 30.90
N GLU A 272 16.58 -33.28 31.88
CA GLU A 272 15.76 -32.10 31.67
C GLU A 272 16.58 -30.88 31.19
N ASP A 273 17.69 -30.63 31.81
CA ASP A 273 18.62 -29.52 31.44
C ASP A 273 19.15 -29.72 30.01
N TYR A 274 19.53 -30.97 29.68
CA TYR A 274 19.96 -31.30 28.33
C TYR A 274 18.85 -31.06 27.31
N ALA A 275 17.66 -31.62 27.55
CA ALA A 275 16.53 -31.46 26.64
C ALA A 275 16.14 -29.99 26.46
N TRP A 276 16.14 -29.23 27.55
CA TRP A 276 15.84 -27.81 27.49
C TRP A 276 16.91 -27.02 26.70
N SER A 277 18.19 -27.22 26.99
CA SER A 277 19.27 -26.55 26.26
C SER A 277 19.24 -26.84 24.75
N LYS A 278 18.94 -28.09 24.36
CA LYS A 278 18.77 -28.47 22.95
C LYS A 278 17.55 -27.79 22.32
N THR A 279 16.45 -27.72 23.05
CA THR A 279 15.23 -27.07 22.60
C THR A 279 15.41 -25.56 22.41
N GLN A 280 16.12 -24.90 23.34
CA GLN A 280 16.46 -23.47 23.20
C GLN A 280 17.26 -23.21 21.92
N LYS A 281 18.24 -24.07 21.63
CA LYS A 281 19.00 -23.96 20.39
C LYS A 281 18.11 -24.17 19.15
N ASP A 282 17.26 -25.17 19.17
CA ASP A 282 16.32 -25.41 18.07
C ASP A 282 15.38 -24.23 17.83
N ILE A 283 14.86 -23.62 18.90
CA ILE A 283 14.01 -22.43 18.82
C ILE A 283 14.80 -21.26 18.20
N TYR A 284 16.01 -21.00 18.69
CA TYR A 284 16.84 -19.93 18.18
C TYR A 284 17.15 -20.12 16.70
N ASP A 285 17.60 -21.32 16.30
CA ASP A 285 17.94 -21.63 14.90
C ASP A 285 16.70 -21.51 13.98
N ALA A 286 15.53 -21.96 14.44
CA ALA A 286 14.28 -21.88 13.69
C ALA A 286 13.81 -20.43 13.50
N MET A 287 13.86 -19.60 14.55
CA MET A 287 13.50 -18.20 14.48
C MET A 287 14.49 -17.39 13.64
N GLN A 288 15.78 -17.71 13.71
CA GLN A 288 16.80 -17.09 12.86
C GLN A 288 16.54 -17.41 11.37
N SER A 289 16.25 -18.66 11.04
CA SER A 289 15.90 -19.06 9.69
C SER A 289 14.67 -18.30 9.19
N LEU A 290 13.61 -18.22 10.00
CA LEU A 290 12.39 -17.50 9.67
C LEU A 290 12.64 -16.01 9.36
N GLU A 291 13.45 -15.33 10.19
CA GLU A 291 13.78 -13.91 9.96
C GLU A 291 14.56 -13.71 8.66
N TYR A 292 15.57 -14.54 8.41
CA TYR A 292 16.34 -14.49 7.16
C TYR A 292 15.48 -14.77 5.92
N GLU A 293 14.65 -15.81 5.98
CA GLU A 293 13.79 -16.20 4.86
C GLU A 293 12.80 -15.07 4.52
N ILE A 294 12.08 -14.53 5.50
CA ILE A 294 11.11 -13.46 5.23
C ILE A 294 11.80 -12.20 4.70
N ASN A 295 12.96 -11.81 5.25
CA ASN A 295 13.65 -10.60 4.83
C ASN A 295 14.26 -10.71 3.42
N THR A 296 14.59 -11.90 2.95
CA THR A 296 15.23 -12.17 1.64
C THR A 296 14.29 -12.72 0.60
N LEU A 297 13.06 -13.07 0.97
CA LEU A 297 12.07 -13.64 0.07
C LEU A 297 11.57 -12.61 -0.95
N PHE A 298 11.49 -13.03 -2.22
CA PHE A 298 10.78 -12.29 -3.27
C PHE A 298 9.53 -13.07 -3.68
N THR A 299 8.39 -12.40 -3.65
CA THR A 299 7.13 -12.95 -4.14
C THR A 299 7.05 -12.93 -5.66
N SER A 300 6.04 -13.56 -6.24
CA SER A 300 5.76 -13.45 -7.68
C SER A 300 5.45 -12.02 -8.12
N ASN A 301 5.04 -11.16 -7.18
CA ASN A 301 4.77 -9.73 -7.40
C ASN A 301 6.06 -8.87 -7.35
N GLY A 302 7.24 -9.49 -7.34
CA GLY A 302 8.53 -8.80 -7.41
C GLY A 302 8.87 -7.94 -6.18
N GLN A 303 8.25 -8.21 -5.03
CA GLN A 303 8.51 -7.49 -3.79
C GLN A 303 8.76 -8.44 -2.62
N THR A 304 9.48 -7.95 -1.60
CA THR A 304 9.57 -8.66 -0.32
C THR A 304 8.19 -8.65 0.35
N PRO A 305 7.72 -9.77 0.92
CA PRO A 305 6.41 -9.83 1.57
C PRO A 305 6.29 -8.82 2.72
N PHE A 306 5.22 -8.03 2.71
CA PHE A 306 4.87 -7.17 3.85
C PHE A 306 4.35 -8.03 5.01
N THR A 307 5.27 -8.59 5.78
CA THR A 307 4.93 -9.52 6.86
C THR A 307 5.09 -8.85 8.21
N SER A 308 4.08 -8.98 9.08
CA SER A 308 4.13 -8.57 10.47
C SER A 308 3.99 -9.79 11.39
N LEU A 309 4.82 -9.87 12.41
CA LEU A 309 4.78 -10.90 13.45
C LEU A 309 4.41 -10.28 14.79
N GLY A 310 3.22 -10.61 15.30
CA GLY A 310 2.76 -10.25 16.63
C GLY A 310 3.19 -11.29 17.67
N PHE A 311 3.60 -10.84 18.85
CA PHE A 311 4.02 -11.69 19.97
C PHE A 311 4.00 -10.94 21.30
N GLY A 312 4.24 -11.62 22.41
CA GLY A 312 4.43 -10.99 23.71
C GLY A 312 3.36 -11.35 24.76
N LEU A 313 2.30 -12.08 24.38
CA LEU A 313 1.23 -12.48 25.30
C LEU A 313 1.43 -13.87 25.91
N GLY A 314 2.20 -14.73 25.26
CA GLY A 314 2.48 -16.09 25.74
C GLY A 314 3.26 -16.11 27.03
N THR A 315 2.91 -17.03 27.95
CA THR A 315 3.45 -17.12 29.31
C THR A 315 4.17 -18.42 29.62
N ASN A 316 3.93 -19.48 28.84
CA ASN A 316 4.63 -20.73 29.07
C ASN A 316 6.10 -20.65 28.64
N ARG A 317 6.92 -21.58 29.08
CA ARG A 317 8.37 -21.53 28.84
C ARG A 317 8.76 -21.55 27.36
N PHE A 318 7.98 -22.20 26.50
CA PHE A 318 8.26 -22.28 25.07
C PHE A 318 7.90 -20.96 24.38
N GLU A 319 6.73 -20.39 24.70
CA GLU A 319 6.31 -19.08 24.21
C GLU A 319 7.30 -17.98 24.58
N ARG A 320 7.73 -17.96 25.85
CA ARG A 320 8.72 -17.00 26.33
C ARG A 320 10.08 -17.16 25.65
N GLU A 321 10.53 -18.40 25.42
CA GLU A 321 11.79 -18.65 24.72
C GLU A 321 11.73 -18.21 23.25
N ILE A 322 10.59 -18.41 22.58
CA ILE A 322 10.35 -17.91 21.22
C ILE A 322 10.40 -16.37 21.21
N GLN A 323 9.74 -15.70 22.15
CA GLN A 323 9.77 -14.24 22.29
C GLN A 323 11.20 -13.72 22.45
N LYS A 324 12.01 -14.36 23.32
CA LYS A 324 13.43 -14.01 23.51
C LYS A 324 14.23 -14.20 22.21
N ALA A 325 14.09 -15.35 21.56
CA ALA A 325 14.79 -15.65 20.33
C ALA A 325 14.50 -14.62 19.22
N ILE A 326 13.23 -14.23 19.04
CA ILE A 326 12.83 -13.18 18.09
C ILE A 326 13.60 -11.88 18.35
N LEU A 327 13.64 -11.44 19.61
CA LEU A 327 14.27 -10.18 20.00
C LEU A 327 15.79 -10.23 19.91
N GLU A 328 16.42 -11.30 20.40
CA GLU A 328 17.87 -11.49 20.37
C GLU A 328 18.42 -11.56 18.95
N ILE A 329 17.74 -12.27 18.05
CA ILE A 329 18.09 -12.36 16.63
C ILE A 329 18.00 -10.98 15.98
N ARG A 330 16.92 -10.23 16.24
CA ARG A 330 16.78 -8.88 15.72
C ARG A 330 17.86 -7.95 16.26
N ILE A 331 18.20 -7.99 17.55
CA ILE A 331 19.27 -7.21 18.16
C ILE A 331 20.60 -7.51 17.48
N LYS A 332 20.90 -8.79 17.25
CA LYS A 332 22.12 -9.23 16.55
C LYS A 332 22.21 -8.70 15.12
N GLY A 333 21.10 -8.65 14.41
CA GLY A 333 21.04 -8.25 13.00
C GLY A 333 21.52 -9.32 12.03
N LEU A 334 21.39 -9.05 10.72
CA LEU A 334 21.62 -10.00 9.64
C LEU A 334 23.08 -10.00 9.16
N GLY A 335 23.63 -11.20 8.98
CA GLY A 335 24.95 -11.44 8.41
C GLY A 335 26.10 -10.94 9.28
N SER A 336 27.31 -10.94 8.72
CA SER A 336 28.54 -10.50 9.40
C SER A 336 28.59 -8.99 9.64
N GLU A 337 27.85 -8.22 8.88
CA GLU A 337 27.74 -6.76 9.01
C GLU A 337 26.66 -6.35 10.03
N HIS A 338 25.89 -7.30 10.56
CA HIS A 338 24.81 -7.05 11.51
C HIS A 338 23.77 -6.05 10.99
N ARG A 339 23.38 -6.14 9.70
CA ARG A 339 22.41 -5.24 9.09
C ARG A 339 21.03 -5.36 9.73
N THR A 340 20.31 -4.24 9.76
CA THR A 340 18.95 -4.22 10.30
C THR A 340 17.99 -4.89 9.33
N ALA A 341 17.24 -5.92 9.77
CA ALA A 341 16.19 -6.53 8.99
C ALA A 341 15.01 -5.57 8.83
N ILE A 342 14.54 -5.41 7.58
CA ILE A 342 13.35 -4.60 7.27
C ILE A 342 12.08 -5.42 7.54
N PHE A 343 12.07 -6.68 7.10
CA PHE A 343 11.00 -7.65 7.35
C PHE A 343 11.55 -8.91 8.03
N PRO A 344 10.71 -9.58 8.83
CA PRO A 344 9.35 -9.23 9.25
C PRO A 344 9.32 -7.99 10.14
N LYS A 345 8.23 -7.22 10.08
CA LYS A 345 7.92 -6.20 11.08
C LYS A 345 7.58 -6.89 12.40
N LEU A 346 8.25 -6.51 13.46
CA LEU A 346 8.01 -7.05 14.80
C LEU A 346 7.04 -6.15 15.56
N ILE A 347 6.03 -6.77 16.19
CA ILE A 347 4.99 -6.09 16.96
C ILE A 347 4.88 -6.75 18.32
N PHE A 348 5.30 -6.05 19.37
CA PHE A 348 5.27 -6.52 20.75
C PHE A 348 4.03 -5.98 21.47
N THR A 349 3.28 -6.86 22.12
CA THR A 349 2.08 -6.47 22.84
C THR A 349 2.37 -6.21 24.31
N LEU A 350 2.10 -4.99 24.74
CA LEU A 350 2.08 -4.62 26.16
C LEU A 350 0.71 -4.97 26.78
N LYS A 351 0.73 -5.59 27.95
CA LYS A 351 -0.50 -5.92 28.69
C LYS A 351 -0.29 -5.74 30.18
N ARG A 352 -1.25 -5.06 30.81
CA ARG A 352 -1.28 -4.84 32.26
C ARG A 352 -1.32 -6.17 33.00
N GLY A 353 -0.51 -6.28 34.08
CA GLY A 353 -0.39 -7.50 34.87
C GLY A 353 0.40 -8.64 34.20
N LEU A 354 0.92 -8.43 32.96
CA LEU A 354 1.70 -9.45 32.25
C LEU A 354 3.15 -9.01 31.99
N ASN A 355 3.34 -7.86 31.35
CA ASN A 355 4.65 -7.36 30.95
C ASN A 355 4.79 -5.84 31.05
N LEU A 356 3.72 -5.10 31.34
CA LEU A 356 3.74 -3.64 31.42
C LEU A 356 4.52 -3.18 32.67
N GLU A 357 4.18 -3.69 33.83
CA GLU A 357 4.68 -3.27 35.12
C GLU A 357 5.85 -4.15 35.61
N SER A 358 6.77 -3.57 36.36
CA SER A 358 7.84 -4.31 37.05
C SER A 358 7.27 -5.37 37.99
N GLY A 359 7.91 -6.54 38.03
CA GLY A 359 7.50 -7.68 38.85
C GLY A 359 6.39 -8.55 38.22
N THR A 360 5.92 -8.24 37.04
CA THR A 360 4.99 -9.09 36.28
C THR A 360 5.73 -10.21 35.51
N PRO A 361 5.05 -11.31 35.12
CA PRO A 361 5.72 -12.51 34.60
C PRO A 361 6.64 -12.32 33.40
N ASN A 362 6.31 -11.40 32.47
CA ASN A 362 7.06 -11.16 31.24
C ASN A 362 7.69 -9.76 31.19
N TYR A 363 7.91 -9.12 32.32
CA TYR A 363 8.57 -7.80 32.35
C TYR A 363 10.01 -7.83 31.81
N ASP A 364 10.73 -8.94 32.03
CA ASP A 364 12.05 -9.17 31.46
C ASP A 364 12.05 -9.17 29.94
N ILE A 365 10.98 -9.71 29.33
CA ILE A 365 10.79 -9.67 27.87
C ILE A 365 10.55 -8.24 27.38
N LYS A 366 9.78 -7.42 28.13
CA LYS A 366 9.61 -5.98 27.83
C LYS A 366 10.96 -5.26 27.85
N GLN A 367 11.83 -5.54 28.82
CA GLN A 367 13.16 -4.93 28.89
C GLN A 367 14.02 -5.30 27.66
N LEU A 368 13.95 -6.56 27.21
CA LEU A 368 14.62 -7.01 25.99
C LEU A 368 14.01 -6.35 24.72
N ALA A 369 12.68 -6.17 24.70
CA ALA A 369 12.00 -5.47 23.63
C ALA A 369 12.40 -3.98 23.54
N LEU A 370 12.56 -3.30 24.68
CA LEU A 370 13.09 -1.93 24.75
C LEU A 370 14.52 -1.84 24.20
N GLU A 371 15.39 -2.74 24.60
CA GLU A 371 16.75 -2.83 24.06
C GLU A 371 16.73 -2.99 22.54
N CYS A 372 15.91 -3.92 22.06
CA CYS A 372 15.75 -4.17 20.63
C CYS A 372 15.23 -2.93 19.89
N ALA A 373 14.19 -2.27 20.39
CA ALA A 373 13.61 -1.09 19.76
C ALA A 373 14.58 0.08 19.68
N THR A 374 15.41 0.30 20.69
CA THR A 374 16.44 1.36 20.68
C THR A 374 17.58 1.09 19.71
N LYS A 375 17.86 -0.18 19.39
CA LYS A 375 18.92 -0.60 18.46
C LYS A 375 18.45 -0.82 17.03
N ARG A 376 17.16 -1.17 16.82
CA ARG A 376 16.64 -1.65 15.54
C ARG A 376 15.33 -0.98 15.10
N MET A 377 14.80 -0.01 15.84
CA MET A 377 13.48 0.60 15.67
C MET A 377 12.29 -0.38 15.74
N TYR A 378 12.52 -1.67 15.82
CA TYR A 378 11.53 -2.71 16.10
C TYR A 378 11.88 -3.41 17.43
N PRO A 379 10.86 -3.93 18.14
CA PRO A 379 9.45 -3.99 17.79
C PRO A 379 8.73 -2.64 17.96
N ASP A 380 7.66 -2.44 17.18
CA ASP A 380 6.59 -1.51 17.52
C ASP A 380 5.75 -2.11 18.66
N VAL A 381 5.01 -1.27 19.40
CA VAL A 381 4.21 -1.76 20.54
C VAL A 381 2.71 -1.56 20.34
N LEU A 382 1.94 -2.54 20.80
CA LEU A 382 0.49 -2.45 20.95
C LEU A 382 0.13 -2.37 22.43
N SER A 383 -0.86 -1.54 22.76
CA SER A 383 -1.49 -1.48 24.07
C SER A 383 -2.72 -2.40 24.05
N TYR A 384 -2.66 -3.54 24.73
CA TYR A 384 -3.72 -4.56 24.70
C TYR A 384 -5.10 -3.98 24.98
N ASP A 385 -5.26 -3.32 26.14
CA ASP A 385 -6.56 -2.80 26.58
C ASP A 385 -7.09 -1.72 25.64
N LYS A 386 -6.20 -0.84 25.14
CA LYS A 386 -6.59 0.23 24.22
C LYS A 386 -6.99 -0.30 22.83
N ILE A 387 -6.36 -1.35 22.34
CA ILE A 387 -6.80 -2.02 21.09
C ILE A 387 -8.18 -2.65 21.27
N VAL A 388 -8.44 -3.30 22.40
CA VAL A 388 -9.76 -3.86 22.70
C VAL A 388 -10.82 -2.74 22.76
N GLU A 389 -10.52 -1.64 23.44
CA GLU A 389 -11.41 -0.47 23.51
C GLU A 389 -11.75 0.09 22.13
N LEU A 390 -10.74 0.29 21.26
CA LEU A 390 -10.91 0.92 19.96
C LEU A 390 -11.51 -0.01 18.89
N THR A 391 -11.31 -1.33 18.97
CA THR A 391 -11.63 -2.26 17.89
C THR A 391 -12.53 -3.43 18.30
N GLY A 392 -12.91 -3.50 19.58
CA GLY A 392 -13.81 -4.52 20.13
C GLY A 392 -13.18 -5.86 20.48
N SER A 393 -11.94 -6.15 20.02
CA SER A 393 -11.17 -7.34 20.40
C SER A 393 -9.69 -7.11 20.19
N PHE A 394 -8.82 -7.91 20.84
CA PHE A 394 -7.39 -7.78 20.63
C PHE A 394 -6.94 -8.55 19.39
N LYS A 395 -6.15 -7.88 18.55
CA LYS A 395 -5.39 -8.45 17.41
C LYS A 395 -4.30 -7.49 16.97
N VAL A 396 -3.32 -8.02 16.24
CA VAL A 396 -2.32 -7.18 15.58
C VAL A 396 -2.86 -6.59 14.28
N PRO A 397 -2.28 -5.49 13.77
CA PRO A 397 -2.66 -4.93 12.49
C PRO A 397 -2.21 -5.84 11.33
N MET A 398 -2.97 -5.81 10.25
CA MET A 398 -2.58 -6.38 8.97
C MET A 398 -1.67 -5.39 8.23
N GLY A 399 -0.57 -5.87 7.67
CA GLY A 399 0.37 -5.04 6.91
C GLY A 399 0.91 -3.87 7.74
N CYS A 400 0.73 -2.63 7.21
CA CYS A 400 1.26 -1.43 7.86
C CYS A 400 0.54 -1.09 9.16
N ARG A 401 -0.79 -0.93 9.13
CA ARG A 401 -1.59 -0.43 10.26
C ARG A 401 -3.09 -0.77 10.18
N SER A 402 -3.53 -1.63 9.29
CA SER A 402 -4.96 -1.94 9.12
C SER A 402 -5.46 -2.86 10.23
N PHE A 403 -6.48 -2.44 10.97
CA PHE A 403 -7.10 -3.22 12.02
C PHE A 403 -8.45 -3.79 11.59
N LEU A 404 -8.62 -5.09 11.79
CA LEU A 404 -9.93 -5.71 11.79
C LEU A 404 -10.75 -5.17 12.96
N GLN A 405 -12.05 -5.06 12.78
CA GLN A 405 -12.95 -4.80 13.91
C GLN A 405 -13.39 -6.11 14.56
N GLY A 406 -13.80 -6.08 15.83
CA GLY A 406 -14.28 -7.24 16.55
C GLY A 406 -15.38 -7.97 15.78
N TRP A 407 -15.30 -9.29 15.69
CA TRP A 407 -16.26 -10.12 14.99
C TRP A 407 -16.38 -11.49 15.65
N LYS A 408 -17.59 -12.00 15.70
CA LYS A 408 -17.89 -13.33 16.22
C LYS A 408 -18.55 -14.17 15.14
N ASP A 409 -18.20 -15.44 15.12
CA ASP A 409 -18.82 -16.40 14.22
C ASP A 409 -20.28 -16.76 14.66
N GLU A 410 -20.91 -17.64 13.92
CA GLU A 410 -22.27 -18.15 14.17
C GLU A 410 -22.44 -18.84 15.54
N ASN A 411 -21.35 -19.27 16.15
CA ASN A 411 -21.32 -19.88 17.48
C ASN A 411 -21.01 -18.86 18.60
N GLY A 412 -20.85 -17.58 18.24
CA GLY A 412 -20.50 -16.52 19.18
C GLY A 412 -19.01 -16.50 19.56
N VAL A 413 -18.16 -17.26 18.86
CA VAL A 413 -16.72 -17.32 19.10
C VAL A 413 -16.03 -16.14 18.39
N GLU A 414 -15.17 -15.44 19.11
CA GLU A 414 -14.38 -14.36 18.53
C GLU A 414 -13.36 -14.92 17.55
N VAL A 415 -13.32 -14.36 16.32
CA VAL A 415 -12.43 -14.77 15.27
C VAL A 415 -11.64 -13.55 14.77
N ASN A 416 -10.31 -13.63 14.84
CA ASN A 416 -9.39 -12.63 14.31
C ASN A 416 -8.55 -13.19 13.16
N SER A 417 -7.81 -14.27 13.39
CA SER A 417 -7.04 -14.97 12.33
C SER A 417 -7.96 -15.53 11.25
N GLY A 418 -7.50 -15.54 10.02
CA GLY A 418 -8.27 -15.97 8.85
C GLY A 418 -9.21 -14.89 8.31
N ARG A 419 -9.11 -13.65 8.76
CA ARG A 419 -9.91 -12.52 8.26
C ARG A 419 -9.08 -11.58 7.41
N MET A 420 -9.75 -10.77 6.59
CA MET A 420 -9.10 -10.00 5.53
C MET A 420 -9.70 -8.60 5.36
N ASN A 421 -8.93 -7.76 4.64
CA ASN A 421 -9.36 -6.48 4.10
C ASN A 421 -9.49 -6.57 2.57
N LEU A 422 -10.57 -6.06 2.01
CA LEU A 422 -10.85 -6.11 0.57
C LEU A 422 -10.24 -4.95 -0.21
N GLY A 423 -9.83 -3.88 0.46
CA GLY A 423 -9.13 -2.76 -0.15
C GLY A 423 -9.47 -1.41 0.43
N VAL A 424 -8.84 -0.38 -0.15
CA VAL A 424 -8.84 0.99 0.36
C VAL A 424 -9.18 1.99 -0.75
N VAL A 425 -9.94 3.01 -0.40
CA VAL A 425 -10.09 4.26 -1.19
C VAL A 425 -9.84 5.42 -0.24
N THR A 426 -8.97 6.36 -0.61
CA THR A 426 -8.59 7.50 0.25
C THR A 426 -9.11 8.81 -0.30
N VAL A 427 -9.72 9.64 0.55
CA VAL A 427 -10.20 10.97 0.23
C VAL A 427 -9.12 12.01 0.48
N ASN A 428 -8.98 12.98 -0.44
CA ASN A 428 -8.07 14.11 -0.31
C ASN A 428 -8.75 15.25 0.48
N LEU A 429 -8.65 15.23 1.80
CA LEU A 429 -9.26 16.24 2.66
C LEU A 429 -8.66 17.64 2.45
N PRO A 430 -7.33 17.84 2.29
CA PRO A 430 -6.75 19.15 1.98
C PRO A 430 -7.36 19.80 0.73
N ARG A 431 -7.59 19.03 -0.33
CA ARG A 431 -8.23 19.56 -1.54
C ARG A 431 -9.63 20.10 -1.28
N ILE A 432 -10.44 19.39 -0.50
CA ILE A 432 -11.79 19.84 -0.11
C ILE A 432 -11.71 21.19 0.60
N ALA A 433 -10.76 21.33 1.54
CA ALA A 433 -10.54 22.57 2.27
C ALA A 433 -10.09 23.71 1.34
N LEU A 434 -9.17 23.46 0.42
CA LEU A 434 -8.71 24.44 -0.57
C LEU A 434 -9.83 24.86 -1.53
N GLU A 435 -10.65 23.93 -2.02
CA GLU A 435 -11.80 24.20 -2.89
C GLU A 435 -12.90 24.99 -2.19
N SER A 436 -13.06 24.81 -0.88
CA SER A 436 -14.02 25.59 -0.09
C SER A 436 -13.64 27.06 0.05
N GLY A 437 -12.34 27.38 -0.10
CA GLY A 437 -11.84 28.74 0.06
C GLY A 437 -11.99 29.30 1.49
N GLY A 438 -12.03 28.44 2.50
CA GLY A 438 -12.22 28.80 3.90
C GLY A 438 -13.69 28.92 4.34
N ASP A 439 -14.63 28.57 3.48
CA ASP A 439 -16.06 28.51 3.79
C ASP A 439 -16.42 27.10 4.30
N LYS A 440 -16.87 27.01 5.57
CA LYS A 440 -17.23 25.73 6.20
C LYS A 440 -18.47 25.07 5.59
N GLU A 441 -19.49 25.84 5.19
CA GLU A 441 -20.70 25.28 4.57
C GLU A 441 -20.34 24.65 3.21
N LYS A 442 -19.56 25.36 2.42
CA LYS A 442 -19.05 24.86 1.15
C LYS A 442 -18.11 23.65 1.35
N PHE A 443 -17.30 23.63 2.41
CA PHE A 443 -16.49 22.46 2.75
C PHE A 443 -17.36 21.21 2.93
N TRP A 444 -18.43 21.29 3.73
CA TRP A 444 -19.31 20.15 3.97
C TRP A 444 -20.10 19.74 2.73
N GLN A 445 -20.47 20.66 1.85
CA GLN A 445 -21.10 20.34 0.56
C GLN A 445 -20.14 19.50 -0.32
N ILE A 446 -18.90 19.99 -0.51
CA ILE A 446 -17.89 19.26 -1.31
C ILE A 446 -17.53 17.94 -0.64
N PHE A 447 -17.38 17.93 0.68
CA PHE A 447 -17.09 16.72 1.44
C PHE A 447 -18.16 15.66 1.20
N ASN A 448 -19.44 15.99 1.27
CA ASN A 448 -20.54 15.08 0.99
C ASN A 448 -20.47 14.48 -0.43
N GLU A 449 -20.17 15.31 -1.43
CA GLU A 449 -19.98 14.82 -2.81
C GLU A 449 -18.82 13.82 -2.91
N ARG A 450 -17.68 14.11 -2.27
CA ARG A 450 -16.51 13.23 -2.28
C ARG A 450 -16.75 11.93 -1.53
N MET A 451 -17.52 11.98 -0.44
CA MET A 451 -17.91 10.78 0.30
C MET A 451 -18.80 9.85 -0.52
N ASN A 452 -19.75 10.38 -1.29
CA ASN A 452 -20.58 9.56 -2.17
C ASN A 452 -19.74 8.90 -3.28
N ILE A 453 -18.75 9.61 -3.84
CA ILE A 453 -17.81 9.02 -4.83
C ILE A 453 -16.95 7.92 -4.18
N ALA A 454 -16.52 8.12 -2.94
CA ALA A 454 -15.74 7.13 -2.21
C ALA A 454 -16.56 5.88 -1.89
N GLU A 455 -17.85 6.02 -1.54
CA GLU A 455 -18.80 4.93 -1.37
C GLU A 455 -18.91 4.09 -2.64
N ASP A 456 -19.24 4.72 -3.78
CA ASP A 456 -19.35 4.05 -5.07
C ASP A 456 -18.05 3.30 -5.43
N ALA A 457 -16.91 3.91 -5.16
CA ALA A 457 -15.59 3.30 -5.41
C ALA A 457 -15.33 2.08 -4.53
N LEU A 458 -15.69 2.12 -3.25
CA LEU A 458 -15.52 1.02 -2.30
C LEU A 458 -16.49 -0.12 -2.60
N VAL A 459 -17.75 0.19 -2.89
CA VAL A 459 -18.75 -0.81 -3.29
C VAL A 459 -18.32 -1.49 -4.59
N TYR A 460 -17.87 -0.74 -5.60
CA TYR A 460 -17.32 -1.31 -6.83
C TYR A 460 -16.15 -2.25 -6.55
N ARG A 461 -15.25 -1.90 -5.63
CA ARG A 461 -14.13 -2.76 -5.22
C ARG A 461 -14.60 -4.08 -4.63
N VAL A 462 -15.60 -4.04 -3.74
CA VAL A 462 -16.20 -5.25 -3.14
C VAL A 462 -16.81 -6.12 -4.23
N GLU A 463 -17.67 -5.56 -5.08
CA GLU A 463 -18.32 -6.30 -6.16
C GLU A 463 -17.30 -6.95 -7.10
N ARG A 464 -16.22 -6.23 -7.43
CA ARG A 464 -15.14 -6.79 -8.25
C ARG A 464 -14.40 -7.94 -7.56
N THR A 465 -14.11 -7.82 -6.26
CA THR A 465 -13.42 -8.88 -5.50
C THR A 465 -14.27 -10.17 -5.40
N LYS A 466 -15.58 -10.05 -5.36
CA LYS A 466 -16.52 -11.19 -5.36
C LYS A 466 -16.50 -12.01 -6.64
N GLU A 467 -16.01 -11.45 -7.74
CA GLU A 467 -15.88 -12.19 -9.02
C GLU A 467 -14.74 -13.23 -8.99
N ALA A 468 -13.88 -13.22 -7.98
CA ALA A 468 -12.88 -14.25 -7.79
C ALA A 468 -13.53 -15.62 -7.55
N THR A 469 -12.84 -16.66 -8.00
CA THR A 469 -13.16 -18.03 -7.66
C THR A 469 -12.13 -18.59 -6.68
N PRO A 470 -12.46 -19.59 -5.85
CA PRO A 470 -11.47 -20.20 -4.96
C PRO A 470 -10.22 -20.74 -5.68
N ALA A 471 -10.35 -21.08 -6.96
CA ALA A 471 -9.24 -21.53 -7.81
C ALA A 471 -8.25 -20.41 -8.19
N ASN A 472 -8.64 -19.13 -8.11
CA ASN A 472 -7.75 -18.02 -8.43
C ASN A 472 -6.64 -17.85 -7.38
N ALA A 473 -6.95 -18.14 -6.11
CA ALA A 473 -6.01 -18.08 -4.99
C ALA A 473 -6.24 -19.24 -4.01
N PRO A 474 -5.86 -20.47 -4.36
CA PRO A 474 -6.19 -21.65 -3.53
C PRO A 474 -5.68 -21.55 -2.11
N ILE A 475 -4.50 -20.99 -1.88
CA ILE A 475 -3.92 -20.83 -0.54
C ILE A 475 -4.84 -19.98 0.37
N LEU A 476 -5.50 -18.96 -0.18
CA LEU A 476 -6.40 -18.07 0.54
C LEU A 476 -7.74 -18.77 0.81
N TYR A 477 -8.37 -19.30 -0.24
CA TYR A 477 -9.76 -19.72 -0.21
C TYR A 477 -9.98 -21.22 0.05
N GLN A 478 -9.06 -22.08 -0.43
CA GLN A 478 -9.25 -23.54 -0.34
C GLN A 478 -8.39 -24.19 0.75
N TYR A 479 -7.22 -23.60 1.06
CA TYR A 479 -6.24 -24.28 1.93
C TYR A 479 -6.07 -23.61 3.31
N GLY A 480 -6.91 -22.65 3.65
CA GLY A 480 -7.18 -22.25 5.00
C GLY A 480 -6.50 -20.97 5.48
N ALA A 481 -5.77 -20.21 4.63
CA ALA A 481 -5.21 -18.91 5.05
C ALA A 481 -6.31 -17.95 5.53
N PHE A 482 -7.51 -18.02 4.95
CA PHE A 482 -8.70 -17.29 5.39
C PHE A 482 -9.57 -18.04 6.41
N GLY A 483 -9.00 -19.00 7.15
CA GLY A 483 -9.65 -19.77 8.21
C GLY A 483 -10.60 -20.84 7.69
N LYS A 484 -11.66 -20.47 6.97
CA LYS A 484 -12.61 -21.41 6.37
C LYS A 484 -12.09 -21.88 5.01
N ARG A 485 -12.29 -23.17 4.71
CA ARG A 485 -11.88 -23.79 3.43
C ARG A 485 -13.07 -23.91 2.50
N LEU A 486 -13.01 -23.27 1.35
CA LEU A 486 -14.03 -23.33 0.30
C LEU A 486 -13.73 -24.44 -0.70
N GLY A 487 -14.79 -25.02 -1.26
CA GLY A 487 -14.71 -25.86 -2.43
C GLY A 487 -14.36 -25.05 -3.69
N LYS A 488 -13.82 -25.71 -4.72
CA LYS A 488 -13.37 -25.06 -5.97
C LYS A 488 -14.42 -24.18 -6.64
N TYR A 489 -15.71 -24.53 -6.50
CA TYR A 489 -16.84 -23.85 -7.16
C TYR A 489 -17.69 -23.02 -6.20
N ASP A 490 -17.29 -22.90 -4.94
CA ASP A 490 -17.99 -22.06 -3.98
C ASP A 490 -17.82 -20.59 -4.31
N GLN A 491 -18.72 -19.75 -3.81
CA GLN A 491 -18.59 -18.31 -3.94
C GLN A 491 -17.71 -17.76 -2.82
N VAL A 492 -16.70 -16.96 -3.16
CA VAL A 492 -15.77 -16.36 -2.20
C VAL A 492 -16.46 -15.38 -1.26
N ASP A 493 -17.58 -14.81 -1.67
CA ASP A 493 -18.39 -13.87 -0.88
C ASP A 493 -18.86 -14.45 0.47
N GLN A 494 -18.95 -15.78 0.61
CA GLN A 494 -19.21 -16.45 1.89
C GLN A 494 -18.18 -16.12 2.99
N LEU A 495 -16.97 -15.70 2.59
CA LEU A 495 -15.91 -15.27 3.50
C LEU A 495 -15.92 -13.78 3.79
N PHE A 496 -16.73 -13.00 3.07
CA PHE A 496 -16.72 -11.54 3.15
C PHE A 496 -17.92 -10.98 3.91
N ARG A 497 -19.11 -11.57 3.70
CA ARG A 497 -20.39 -11.15 4.28
C ARG A 497 -20.46 -11.26 5.80
N HIS A 498 -21.55 -10.74 6.33
CA HIS A 498 -21.85 -10.67 7.76
C HIS A 498 -20.78 -9.91 8.53
N ARG A 499 -20.24 -8.84 7.89
CA ARG A 499 -19.18 -7.98 8.42
C ARG A 499 -17.87 -8.71 8.74
N ARG A 500 -17.66 -9.90 8.16
CA ARG A 500 -16.43 -10.67 8.39
C ARG A 500 -15.22 -10.05 7.73
N ALA A 501 -15.35 -9.57 6.48
CA ALA A 501 -14.31 -8.79 5.81
C ALA A 501 -14.41 -7.30 6.13
N THR A 502 -13.27 -6.60 6.11
CA THR A 502 -13.22 -5.15 6.22
C THR A 502 -13.03 -4.47 4.88
N VAL A 503 -13.53 -3.23 4.77
CA VAL A 503 -13.39 -2.34 3.62
C VAL A 503 -13.00 -0.98 4.18
N SER A 504 -11.98 -0.34 3.63
CA SER A 504 -11.37 0.82 4.26
C SER A 504 -11.62 2.12 3.51
N LEU A 505 -12.26 3.09 4.20
CA LEU A 505 -12.34 4.48 3.81
C LEU A 505 -11.13 5.22 4.38
N GLY A 506 -10.21 5.64 3.52
CA GLY A 506 -8.99 6.33 3.92
C GLY A 506 -9.11 7.85 3.87
N TYR A 507 -8.23 8.53 4.59
CA TYR A 507 -8.04 9.98 4.53
C TYR A 507 -6.59 10.37 4.81
N ILE A 508 -6.17 11.53 4.34
CA ILE A 508 -4.89 12.17 4.68
C ILE A 508 -5.06 13.68 4.88
N GLY A 509 -4.04 14.29 5.48
CA GLY A 509 -3.89 15.74 5.50
C GLY A 509 -4.91 16.48 6.39
N LEU A 510 -5.35 15.85 7.48
CA LEU A 510 -6.27 16.49 8.41
C LEU A 510 -5.65 17.76 9.04
N TYR A 511 -4.33 17.79 9.20
CA TYR A 511 -3.58 18.94 9.69
C TYR A 511 -3.70 20.13 8.73
N GLU A 512 -3.55 19.90 7.43
CA GLU A 512 -3.68 20.92 6.40
C GLU A 512 -5.11 21.47 6.31
N VAL A 513 -6.12 20.63 6.52
CA VAL A 513 -7.53 21.10 6.59
C VAL A 513 -7.68 22.18 7.65
N ALA A 514 -7.25 21.91 8.87
CA ALA A 514 -7.35 22.91 9.94
C ALA A 514 -6.47 24.15 9.67
N THR A 515 -5.32 23.96 9.00
CA THR A 515 -4.47 25.09 8.59
C THR A 515 -5.17 26.03 7.62
N VAL A 516 -5.99 25.52 6.69
CA VAL A 516 -6.78 26.34 5.76
C VAL A 516 -7.78 27.23 6.50
N PHE A 517 -8.46 26.71 7.53
CA PHE A 517 -9.53 27.42 8.23
C PHE A 517 -9.05 28.29 9.39
N TYR A 518 -7.96 27.91 10.05
CA TYR A 518 -7.52 28.55 11.31
C TYR A 518 -6.08 29.07 11.26
N GLY A 519 -5.39 28.92 10.13
CA GLY A 519 -3.99 29.30 9.96
C GLY A 519 -3.00 28.31 10.58
N PRO A 520 -1.68 28.57 10.45
CA PRO A 520 -0.64 27.73 11.05
C PRO A 520 -0.67 27.85 12.59
N ASN A 521 -0.16 26.82 13.28
CA ASN A 521 -0.10 26.72 14.76
C ASN A 521 -1.49 26.63 15.43
N TRP A 522 -2.42 25.97 14.79
CA TRP A 522 -3.79 25.76 15.31
C TRP A 522 -3.88 24.67 16.40
N GLU A 523 -2.84 23.97 16.72
CA GLU A 523 -2.80 22.77 17.55
C GLU A 523 -3.40 22.98 18.95
N HIS A 524 -3.30 24.20 19.48
CA HIS A 524 -3.89 24.61 20.76
C HIS A 524 -5.22 25.35 20.62
N ASN A 525 -5.76 25.46 19.39
CA ASN A 525 -7.07 26.05 19.16
C ASN A 525 -8.17 25.00 19.33
N PRO A 526 -9.06 25.10 20.34
CA PRO A 526 -10.08 24.08 20.59
C PRO A 526 -11.12 23.99 19.48
N GLU A 527 -11.46 25.11 18.78
CA GLU A 527 -12.38 25.07 17.64
C GLU A 527 -11.79 24.32 16.45
N ALA A 528 -10.51 24.57 16.14
CA ALA A 528 -9.81 23.86 15.09
C ALA A 528 -9.74 22.35 15.39
N LYS A 529 -9.42 22.01 16.63
CA LYS A 529 -9.39 20.64 17.10
C LYS A 529 -10.77 19.98 16.97
N GLN A 530 -11.81 20.64 17.43
CA GLN A 530 -13.18 20.13 17.35
C GLN A 530 -13.60 19.93 15.89
N PHE A 531 -13.31 20.89 15.00
CA PHE A 531 -13.64 20.76 13.58
C PHE A 531 -12.99 19.53 12.93
N THR A 532 -11.73 19.25 13.23
CA THR A 532 -11.05 18.03 12.72
C THR A 532 -11.65 16.74 13.29
N ILE A 533 -12.08 16.74 14.55
CA ILE A 533 -12.79 15.62 15.19
C ILE A 533 -14.16 15.40 14.53
N ASP A 534 -14.89 16.48 14.22
CA ASP A 534 -16.22 16.40 13.60
C ASP A 534 -16.15 15.79 12.20
N ILE A 535 -15.07 16.05 11.44
CA ILE A 535 -14.83 15.38 10.16
C ILE A 535 -14.72 13.86 10.35
N ILE A 536 -13.95 13.40 11.33
CA ILE A 536 -13.80 11.97 11.62
C ILE A 536 -15.12 11.35 12.09
N LYS A 537 -15.89 12.06 12.91
CA LYS A 537 -17.21 11.59 13.36
C LYS A 537 -18.24 11.46 12.24
N ASP A 538 -18.25 12.41 11.29
CA ASP A 538 -19.11 12.30 10.09
C ASP A 538 -18.70 11.10 9.24
N MET A 539 -17.40 10.94 8.97
CA MET A 539 -16.90 9.76 8.26
C MET A 539 -17.32 8.46 8.99
N LYS A 540 -17.25 8.44 10.33
CA LYS A 540 -17.63 7.27 11.14
C LYS A 540 -19.11 6.93 10.98
N ALA A 541 -19.98 7.91 11.05
CA ALA A 541 -21.42 7.72 10.87
C ALA A 541 -21.73 7.10 9.48
N ARG A 542 -21.04 7.57 8.43
CA ARG A 542 -21.22 7.03 7.06
C ARG A 542 -20.75 5.60 6.91
N VAL A 543 -19.57 5.25 7.42
CA VAL A 543 -19.07 3.88 7.30
C VAL A 543 -19.92 2.89 8.13
N GLU A 544 -20.57 3.34 9.19
CA GLU A 544 -21.55 2.54 9.93
C GLU A 544 -22.81 2.31 9.11
N GLU A 545 -23.37 3.35 8.48
CA GLU A 545 -24.50 3.26 7.56
C GLU A 545 -24.20 2.31 6.40
N TRP A 546 -23.04 2.44 5.76
CA TRP A 546 -22.63 1.54 4.68
C TRP A 546 -22.45 0.10 5.15
N SER A 547 -21.96 -0.10 6.39
CA SER A 547 -21.81 -1.44 6.97
C SER A 547 -23.16 -2.12 7.17
N ASP A 548 -24.17 -1.36 7.57
CA ASP A 548 -25.55 -1.86 7.70
C ASP A 548 -26.18 -2.15 6.33
N GLN A 549 -25.95 -1.26 5.35
CA GLN A 549 -26.54 -1.35 4.02
C GLN A 549 -25.96 -2.51 3.20
N TYR A 550 -24.65 -2.73 3.24
CA TYR A 550 -23.95 -3.64 2.33
C TYR A 550 -23.50 -4.97 2.97
N ASP A 551 -23.67 -5.15 4.29
CA ASP A 551 -23.31 -6.36 5.04
C ASP A 551 -21.80 -6.69 5.05
N TYR A 552 -20.93 -5.67 4.88
CA TYR A 552 -19.47 -5.72 5.05
C TYR A 552 -19.07 -4.74 6.14
N HIS A 553 -17.87 -4.92 6.75
CA HIS A 553 -17.42 -3.97 7.75
C HIS A 553 -16.65 -2.82 7.11
N PHE A 554 -17.30 -1.70 6.86
CA PHE A 554 -16.63 -0.47 6.45
C PHE A 554 -16.02 0.21 7.67
N SER A 555 -14.77 0.66 7.56
CA SER A 555 -14.04 1.29 8.66
C SER A 555 -13.16 2.43 8.17
N ILE A 556 -12.87 3.40 9.05
CA ILE A 556 -12.00 4.52 8.72
C ILE A 556 -10.55 4.09 8.87
N TYR A 557 -9.78 4.31 7.84
CA TYR A 557 -8.36 4.00 7.74
C TYR A 557 -7.54 5.27 7.68
N SER A 558 -6.70 5.49 8.68
CA SER A 558 -5.73 6.59 8.67
C SER A 558 -4.60 6.24 7.71
N THR A 559 -4.78 6.62 6.45
CA THR A 559 -3.94 6.19 5.33
C THR A 559 -2.47 6.52 5.56
N PRO A 560 -1.54 5.58 5.34
CA PRO A 560 -0.12 5.84 5.43
C PRO A 560 0.35 6.84 4.36
N SER A 561 1.40 7.57 4.71
CA SER A 561 1.92 8.64 3.86
C SER A 561 2.65 8.18 2.60
N GLU A 562 3.01 6.96 2.41
CA GLU A 562 3.71 6.39 1.23
C GLU A 562 3.90 7.37 0.05
N SER A 563 3.56 6.99 -1.17
CA SER A 563 3.58 7.90 -2.34
C SER A 563 2.38 8.84 -2.41
N LEU A 564 1.32 8.60 -1.63
CA LEU A 564 0.04 9.30 -1.74
C LEU A 564 0.10 10.76 -1.27
N THR A 565 0.82 11.04 -0.19
CA THR A 565 0.99 12.41 0.32
C THR A 565 1.75 13.30 -0.66
N ASP A 566 2.71 12.75 -1.40
CA ASP A 566 3.38 13.41 -2.53
C ASP A 566 2.40 13.61 -3.70
N ARG A 567 1.72 12.56 -4.13
CA ARG A 567 0.80 12.60 -5.27
C ARG A 567 -0.30 13.64 -5.11
N PHE A 568 -0.99 13.65 -3.98
CA PHE A 568 -2.07 14.61 -3.73
C PHE A 568 -1.54 16.05 -3.63
N CYS A 569 -0.45 16.26 -2.89
CA CYS A 569 0.15 17.58 -2.76
C CYS A 569 0.61 18.14 -4.12
N ARG A 570 1.22 17.32 -4.98
CA ARG A 570 1.65 17.72 -6.32
C ARG A 570 0.46 18.10 -7.21
N LEU A 571 -0.59 17.29 -7.26
CA LEU A 571 -1.81 17.59 -8.03
C LEU A 571 -2.53 18.84 -7.51
N ASP A 572 -2.48 19.09 -6.20
CA ASP A 572 -3.06 20.32 -5.62
C ASP A 572 -2.18 21.53 -5.87
N THR A 573 -0.86 21.38 -5.89
CA THR A 573 0.06 22.44 -6.30
C THR A 573 -0.15 22.84 -7.77
N GLU A 574 -0.39 21.88 -8.65
CA GLU A 574 -0.74 22.14 -10.05
C GLU A 574 -2.06 22.94 -10.18
N LYS A 575 -3.03 22.68 -9.30
CA LYS A 575 -4.35 23.33 -9.32
C LYS A 575 -4.41 24.67 -8.60
N PHE A 576 -3.80 24.80 -7.43
CA PHE A 576 -3.92 25.93 -6.52
C PHE A 576 -2.63 26.73 -6.37
N CYS A 577 -1.55 26.36 -7.07
CA CYS A 577 -0.19 26.87 -6.88
C CYS A 577 0.38 26.51 -5.48
N LYS A 578 1.50 27.12 -5.11
CA LYS A 578 2.13 26.95 -3.80
C LYS A 578 1.35 27.76 -2.75
N VAL A 579 0.65 27.07 -1.87
CA VAL A 579 -0.05 27.65 -0.73
C VAL A 579 0.82 27.45 0.52
N PRO A 580 1.15 28.54 1.25
CA PRO A 580 2.03 28.46 2.43
C PRO A 580 1.52 27.48 3.48
N ASP A 581 2.42 26.69 4.06
CA ASP A 581 2.17 25.65 5.07
C ASP A 581 1.23 24.49 4.63
N ILE A 582 0.80 24.47 3.38
CA ILE A 582 -0.09 23.47 2.81
C ILE A 582 0.59 22.75 1.67
N THR A 583 0.69 23.35 0.47
CA THR A 583 1.27 22.70 -0.72
C THR A 583 2.75 23.03 -0.93
N ASP A 584 3.28 24.10 -0.32
CA ASP A 584 4.68 24.51 -0.43
C ASP A 584 5.68 23.53 0.20
N LYS A 585 5.21 22.67 1.11
CA LYS A 585 5.98 21.57 1.72
C LYS A 585 6.34 20.47 0.72
N GLU A 586 5.60 20.36 -0.38
CA GLU A 586 5.69 19.32 -1.40
C GLU A 586 5.28 17.92 -0.88
N TYR A 587 4.62 17.84 0.27
CA TYR A 587 3.96 16.66 0.83
C TYR A 587 2.82 17.08 1.75
N TYR A 588 1.84 16.20 1.93
CA TYR A 588 0.81 16.34 2.95
C TYR A 588 1.15 15.57 4.22
N THR A 589 0.65 16.04 5.34
CA THR A 589 0.80 15.37 6.62
C THR A 589 0.07 14.02 6.60
N ASN A 590 0.69 13.03 7.20
CA ASN A 590 0.16 11.68 7.31
C ASN A 590 -1.14 11.69 8.14
N SER A 591 -2.24 11.27 7.54
CA SER A 591 -3.58 11.14 8.16
C SER A 591 -3.91 12.19 9.23
N PHE A 592 -3.92 11.82 10.53
CA PHE A 592 -4.23 12.69 11.69
C PHE A 592 -2.98 13.22 12.41
N HIS A 593 -1.79 12.94 11.92
CA HIS A 593 -0.55 13.20 12.66
C HIS A 593 -0.28 14.70 12.85
N TYR A 594 0.47 14.98 13.88
CA TYR A 594 1.09 16.28 14.09
C TYR A 594 2.08 16.59 12.95
N ASP A 595 2.20 17.87 12.56
CA ASP A 595 3.17 18.25 11.51
C ASP A 595 4.61 17.90 11.96
N VAL A 596 5.32 17.15 11.15
CA VAL A 596 6.68 16.66 11.46
C VAL A 596 7.71 17.74 11.66
N ARG A 597 7.43 18.99 11.20
CA ARG A 597 8.27 20.16 11.38
C ARG A 597 8.15 20.79 12.77
N LYS A 598 7.14 20.39 13.55
CA LYS A 598 6.87 20.89 14.90
C LYS A 598 7.61 20.06 15.96
N ASN A 599 7.76 20.60 17.13
CA ASN A 599 8.50 19.97 18.22
C ASN A 599 7.66 19.84 19.52
N PRO A 600 6.52 19.14 19.50
CA PRO A 600 5.86 18.75 20.73
C PRO A 600 6.69 17.76 21.51
N THR A 601 6.49 17.65 22.82
CA THR A 601 6.98 16.50 23.58
C THR A 601 6.27 15.22 23.09
N PRO A 602 6.83 14.01 23.28
CA PRO A 602 6.13 12.76 22.98
C PRO A 602 4.76 12.68 23.63
N PHE A 603 4.62 13.16 24.85
CA PHE A 603 3.37 13.16 25.62
C PHE A 603 2.32 14.09 25.02
N GLU A 604 2.67 15.32 24.70
CA GLU A 604 1.78 16.28 24.03
C GLU A 604 1.33 15.75 22.66
N LYS A 605 2.26 15.15 21.90
CA LYS A 605 1.94 14.57 20.60
C LYS A 605 0.94 13.42 20.71
N LEU A 606 1.15 12.50 21.65
CA LEU A 606 0.23 11.38 21.88
C LEU A 606 -1.14 11.85 22.37
N ASP A 607 -1.20 12.86 23.26
CA ASP A 607 -2.46 13.45 23.70
C ASP A 607 -3.19 14.22 22.58
N PHE A 608 -2.44 14.83 21.67
CA PHE A 608 -3.02 15.45 20.48
C PHE A 608 -3.62 14.44 19.53
N GLU A 609 -2.97 13.31 19.31
CA GLU A 609 -3.33 12.34 18.27
C GLU A 609 -4.38 11.29 18.73
N LYS A 610 -4.42 10.94 20.03
CA LYS A 610 -5.28 9.86 20.57
C LYS A 610 -6.77 10.05 20.27
N VAL A 611 -7.23 11.27 20.16
CA VAL A 611 -8.64 11.59 19.97
C VAL A 611 -9.21 11.15 18.63
N TYR A 612 -8.37 10.95 17.60
CA TYR A 612 -8.83 10.59 16.26
C TYR A 612 -9.22 9.10 16.14
N PRO A 613 -8.41 8.13 16.61
CA PRO A 613 -8.88 6.75 16.75
C PRO A 613 -10.10 6.62 17.67
N GLU A 614 -10.14 7.36 18.78
CA GLU A 614 -11.28 7.42 19.71
C GLU A 614 -12.56 7.98 19.05
N ALA A 615 -12.43 8.95 18.14
CA ALA A 615 -13.54 9.51 17.38
C ALA A 615 -14.07 8.58 16.28
N GLY A 616 -13.36 7.48 15.99
CA GLY A 616 -13.79 6.48 15.02
C GLY A 616 -12.76 6.09 13.96
N ALA A 617 -11.59 6.72 13.88
CA ALA A 617 -10.53 6.33 12.94
C ALA A 617 -9.78 5.07 13.42
N SER A 618 -10.53 4.00 13.73
CA SER A 618 -10.04 2.77 14.35
C SER A 618 -9.82 1.60 13.38
N GLY A 619 -10.17 1.75 12.10
CA GLY A 619 -9.92 0.74 11.07
C GLY A 619 -8.48 0.66 10.58
N GLY A 620 -7.63 1.59 11.03
CA GLY A 620 -6.20 1.57 10.75
C GLY A 620 -5.54 2.83 11.29
N PHE A 621 -4.57 2.67 12.18
CA PHE A 621 -3.85 3.78 12.81
C PHE A 621 -2.50 3.31 13.33
N ILE A 622 -1.55 4.25 13.48
CA ILE A 622 -0.28 4.10 14.18
C ILE A 622 0.21 5.49 14.58
N HIS A 623 0.74 5.61 15.77
CA HIS A 623 1.36 6.83 16.27
C HIS A 623 2.87 6.72 16.19
N TYR A 624 3.56 7.84 15.99
CA TYR A 624 5.01 7.89 15.92
C TYR A 624 5.55 8.99 16.83
N CYS A 625 6.67 8.71 17.50
CA CYS A 625 7.48 9.74 18.11
C CYS A 625 8.91 9.68 17.54
N GLU A 626 9.46 10.85 17.23
CA GLU A 626 10.82 11.00 16.72
C GLU A 626 11.76 11.21 17.90
N TYR A 627 12.69 10.29 18.10
CA TYR A 627 13.62 10.33 19.22
C TYR A 627 15.05 10.66 18.78
N PRO A 628 15.91 11.20 19.67
CA PRO A 628 17.36 11.14 19.49
C PRO A 628 17.83 9.69 19.58
N VAL A 629 19.14 9.46 19.48
CA VAL A 629 19.73 8.13 19.70
C VAL A 629 19.42 7.67 21.13
N LEU A 630 18.68 6.58 21.28
CA LEU A 630 18.18 6.06 22.56
C LEU A 630 18.96 4.85 23.11
N GLN A 631 19.95 4.33 22.40
CA GLN A 631 20.66 3.11 22.79
C GLN A 631 21.26 3.18 24.21
N GLN A 632 21.68 4.37 24.64
CA GLN A 632 22.25 4.60 25.98
C GLN A 632 21.20 4.88 27.08
N ASN A 633 19.95 5.07 26.70
CA ASN A 633 18.86 5.41 27.63
C ASN A 633 17.53 4.74 27.26
N PRO A 634 17.41 3.40 27.29
CA PRO A 634 16.18 2.71 27.01
C PRO A 634 15.04 3.04 28.00
N LYS A 635 15.36 3.51 29.22
CA LYS A 635 14.36 3.94 30.20
C LYS A 635 13.54 5.15 29.74
N ALA A 636 14.12 6.04 28.93
CA ALA A 636 13.38 7.14 28.35
C ALA A 636 12.29 6.63 27.37
N LEU A 637 12.59 5.57 26.61
CA LEU A 637 11.60 4.92 25.76
C LEU A 637 10.55 4.17 26.59
N GLU A 638 10.94 3.50 27.66
CA GLU A 638 10.02 2.84 28.58
C GLU A 638 8.96 3.81 29.13
N ALA A 639 9.40 4.97 29.61
CA ALA A 639 8.49 6.00 30.11
C ALA A 639 7.44 6.45 29.07
N VAL A 640 7.82 6.51 27.78
CA VAL A 640 6.88 6.83 26.72
C VAL A 640 5.95 5.66 26.42
N TRP A 641 6.44 4.42 26.42
CA TRP A 641 5.60 3.23 26.24
C TRP A 641 4.56 3.10 27.35
N ASP A 642 4.97 3.32 28.61
CA ASP A 642 4.06 3.27 29.77
C ASP A 642 3.00 4.38 29.69
N TYR A 643 3.41 5.61 29.32
CA TYR A 643 2.48 6.71 29.11
C TYR A 643 1.47 6.46 27.96
N ALA A 644 1.96 5.85 26.89
CA ALA A 644 1.16 5.55 25.70
C ALA A 644 0.10 4.47 25.96
N TYR A 645 0.33 3.56 26.92
CA TYR A 645 -0.49 2.37 27.11
C TYR A 645 -2.00 2.64 27.22
N ASP A 646 -2.38 3.62 28.03
CA ASP A 646 -3.80 3.98 28.25
C ASP A 646 -4.32 5.04 27.23
N ARG A 647 -3.48 5.49 26.31
CA ARG A 647 -3.79 6.61 25.39
C ARG A 647 -3.89 6.19 23.95
N VAL A 648 -2.97 5.39 23.48
CA VAL A 648 -2.90 4.98 22.06
C VAL A 648 -2.77 3.47 21.94
N GLY A 649 -3.45 2.92 20.95
CA GLY A 649 -3.44 1.47 20.74
C GLY A 649 -2.15 0.95 20.10
N TYR A 650 -1.47 1.79 19.27
CA TYR A 650 -0.33 1.37 18.47
C TYR A 650 0.71 2.47 18.34
N LEU A 651 1.93 2.22 18.81
CA LEU A 651 3.04 3.16 18.82
C LEU A 651 4.28 2.59 18.12
N GLY A 652 4.79 3.33 17.12
CA GLY A 652 6.06 3.07 16.46
C GLY A 652 7.19 3.93 17.04
N THR A 653 8.38 3.34 17.17
CA THR A 653 9.58 4.01 17.64
C THR A 653 10.41 4.49 16.47
N ASN A 654 10.74 5.80 16.40
CA ASN A 654 11.64 6.36 15.41
C ASN A 654 12.89 6.93 16.13
N THR A 655 13.98 6.17 16.13
CA THR A 655 15.28 6.58 16.66
C THR A 655 16.36 6.39 15.59
N PRO A 656 17.39 7.25 15.50
CA PRO A 656 18.46 7.07 14.53
C PRO A 656 19.24 5.78 14.79
N ILE A 657 19.34 4.94 13.75
CA ILE A 657 20.07 3.67 13.77
C ILE A 657 20.92 3.49 12.51
N ASP A 658 21.17 4.57 11.78
CA ASP A 658 21.99 4.50 10.57
C ASP A 658 23.43 4.15 10.90
N ARG A 659 24.10 3.38 10.05
CA ARG A 659 25.46 2.92 10.26
C ARG A 659 26.35 3.13 9.03
N CYS A 660 27.56 3.57 9.24
CA CYS A 660 28.61 3.66 8.24
C CYS A 660 29.69 2.61 8.48
N TYR A 661 29.87 1.67 7.55
CA TYR A 661 30.87 0.62 7.64
C TYR A 661 32.31 1.09 7.27
N LYS A 662 32.49 2.34 6.81
CA LYS A 662 33.79 2.93 6.52
C LYS A 662 34.44 3.59 7.72
N CYS A 663 33.65 4.16 8.63
CA CYS A 663 34.15 4.90 9.76
C CYS A 663 33.52 4.51 11.12
N ASP A 664 32.72 3.43 11.11
CA ASP A 664 32.00 2.87 12.27
C ASP A 664 31.05 3.86 12.98
N PHE A 665 30.64 4.92 12.30
CA PHE A 665 29.64 5.85 12.83
C PHE A 665 28.28 5.15 12.94
N GLU A 666 27.63 5.27 14.09
CA GLU A 666 26.24 4.89 14.31
C GLU A 666 25.44 6.10 14.81
N GLY A 667 24.27 6.37 14.21
CA GLY A 667 23.44 7.50 14.60
C GLY A 667 22.61 8.06 13.46
N ASP A 668 22.38 9.38 13.46
CA ASP A 668 21.53 10.06 12.47
C ASP A 668 22.36 10.53 11.28
N PHE A 669 22.07 10.03 10.08
CA PHE A 669 22.69 10.50 8.85
C PHE A 669 22.06 11.80 8.40
N THR A 670 22.88 12.68 7.85
CA THR A 670 22.45 13.99 7.34
C THR A 670 21.69 13.82 6.01
N PRO A 671 20.49 14.38 5.87
CA PRO A 671 19.77 14.41 4.61
C PRO A 671 20.56 15.16 3.51
N THR A 672 20.51 14.65 2.29
CA THR A 672 21.07 15.28 1.08
C THR A 672 19.97 15.46 0.04
N GLU A 673 20.26 16.06 -1.08
CA GLU A 673 19.26 16.22 -2.17
C GLU A 673 18.66 14.89 -2.65
N ARG A 674 19.41 13.79 -2.58
CA ARG A 674 19.00 12.49 -3.15
C ARG A 674 19.16 11.30 -2.19
N GLY A 675 19.27 11.55 -0.90
CA GLY A 675 19.45 10.47 0.08
C GLY A 675 20.01 10.96 1.38
N PHE A 676 20.95 10.22 1.94
CA PHE A 676 21.52 10.50 3.25
C PHE A 676 23.05 10.26 3.22
N ALA A 677 23.79 11.03 3.97
CA ALA A 677 25.25 10.92 4.07
C ALA A 677 25.68 10.81 5.54
N CYS A 678 26.73 10.03 5.79
CA CYS A 678 27.35 9.91 7.10
C CYS A 678 27.90 11.28 7.55
N PRO A 679 27.51 11.82 8.72
CA PRO A 679 27.99 13.13 9.16
C PRO A 679 29.47 13.15 9.51
N ASN A 680 30.08 11.98 9.80
CA ASN A 680 31.48 11.87 10.18
C ASN A 680 32.44 11.84 8.97
N CYS A 681 32.08 11.13 7.88
CA CYS A 681 33.00 10.95 6.73
C CYS A 681 32.38 11.28 5.36
N GLY A 682 31.12 11.74 5.32
CA GLY A 682 30.41 12.06 4.07
C GLY A 682 30.01 10.85 3.21
N ASN A 683 30.23 9.61 3.68
CA ASN A 683 29.93 8.41 2.92
C ASN A 683 28.41 8.27 2.70
N SER A 684 28.02 8.04 1.45
CA SER A 684 26.61 7.81 1.03
C SER A 684 26.44 6.57 0.12
N ASP A 685 27.50 5.76 -0.03
CA ASP A 685 27.48 4.57 -0.88
C ASP A 685 26.60 3.46 -0.25
N PRO A 686 25.50 3.05 -0.93
CA PRO A 686 24.57 2.03 -0.42
C PRO A 686 25.22 0.70 -0.04
N LYS A 687 26.38 0.39 -0.61
CA LYS A 687 27.11 -0.85 -0.30
C LYS A 687 27.84 -0.80 1.05
N THR A 688 28.18 0.38 1.50
CA THR A 688 29.01 0.61 2.69
C THR A 688 28.33 1.45 3.77
N VAL A 689 27.01 1.69 3.62
CA VAL A 689 26.15 2.28 4.65
C VAL A 689 24.90 1.42 4.85
N ASP A 690 24.32 1.48 6.04
CA ASP A 690 23.00 0.95 6.35
C ASP A 690 22.13 2.11 6.84
N VAL A 691 21.31 2.66 5.94
CA VAL A 691 20.42 3.79 6.24
C VAL A 691 19.01 3.25 6.41
N VAL A 692 18.50 3.32 7.63
CA VAL A 692 17.17 2.80 7.97
C VAL A 692 16.27 3.93 8.45
N LYS A 693 15.19 4.16 7.72
CA LYS A 693 14.20 5.19 8.06
C LYS A 693 12.80 4.58 8.07
N ARG A 694 11.95 5.09 8.95
CA ARG A 694 10.53 4.74 8.89
C ARG A 694 9.88 5.48 7.74
N THR A 695 9.36 4.72 6.78
CA THR A 695 8.71 5.28 5.59
C THR A 695 7.21 5.49 5.79
N CYS A 696 6.57 4.52 6.44
CA CYS A 696 5.16 4.58 6.85
C CYS A 696 4.95 3.65 8.05
N GLY A 697 4.13 2.63 7.95
CA GLY A 697 3.99 1.59 9.00
C GLY A 697 5.16 0.61 9.09
N TYR A 698 6.14 0.69 8.19
CA TYR A 698 7.34 -0.18 8.15
C TYR A 698 8.60 0.64 7.89
N LEU A 699 9.74 -0.01 8.07
CA LEU A 699 11.07 0.56 7.82
C LEU A 699 11.43 0.43 6.33
N GLY A 700 12.30 1.31 5.87
CA GLY A 700 12.87 1.25 4.53
C GLY A 700 14.32 1.69 4.52
N ASN A 701 15.04 1.33 3.47
CA ASN A 701 16.39 1.81 3.22
C ASN A 701 16.38 2.77 2.02
N PRO A 702 16.19 4.08 2.24
CA PRO A 702 16.08 5.06 1.16
C PRO A 702 17.36 5.24 0.36
N GLN A 703 18.50 4.81 0.89
CA GLN A 703 19.78 4.85 0.19
C GLN A 703 19.88 3.76 -0.89
N ALA A 704 19.34 2.57 -0.60
CA ALA A 704 19.33 1.46 -1.54
C ALA A 704 18.09 1.47 -2.45
N ARG A 705 16.96 1.99 -1.97
CA ARG A 705 15.68 2.04 -2.67
C ARG A 705 15.10 3.46 -2.60
N PRO A 706 15.34 4.30 -3.62
CA PRO A 706 14.85 5.67 -3.66
C PRO A 706 13.34 5.77 -3.48
N MET A 707 12.91 6.86 -2.85
CA MET A 707 11.51 7.17 -2.60
C MET A 707 11.05 8.35 -3.46
N VAL A 708 9.74 8.56 -3.55
CA VAL A 708 9.18 9.79 -4.13
C VAL A 708 9.68 11.03 -3.38
N ASN A 709 9.78 12.15 -4.10
CA ASN A 709 10.42 13.36 -3.58
C ASN A 709 9.75 13.90 -2.31
N GLY A 710 8.42 13.95 -2.27
CA GLY A 710 7.69 14.43 -1.09
C GLY A 710 7.93 13.56 0.15
N ARG A 711 8.14 12.26 -0.03
CA ARG A 711 8.48 11.36 1.08
C ARG A 711 9.87 11.63 1.63
N HIS A 712 10.85 11.85 0.73
CA HIS A 712 12.20 12.23 1.14
C HIS A 712 12.19 13.56 1.90
N LYS A 713 11.48 14.57 1.40
CA LYS A 713 11.34 15.87 2.05
C LYS A 713 10.67 15.79 3.43
N GLU A 714 9.63 14.96 3.56
CA GLU A 714 8.97 14.75 4.85
C GLU A 714 9.92 14.14 5.88
N ILE A 715 10.67 13.10 5.51
CA ILE A 715 11.65 12.47 6.42
C ILE A 715 12.78 13.45 6.79
N ALA A 716 13.26 14.24 5.83
CA ALA A 716 14.28 15.25 6.08
C ALA A 716 13.81 16.40 6.98
N ALA A 717 12.50 16.69 6.99
CA ALA A 717 11.90 17.76 7.79
C ALA A 717 11.57 17.35 9.24
N ARG A 718 11.68 16.07 9.60
CA ARG A 718 11.32 15.56 10.93
C ARG A 718 12.17 16.18 12.04
N VAL A 719 11.48 16.69 13.05
CA VAL A 719 12.11 17.25 14.27
C VAL A 719 12.05 16.20 15.38
N LYS A 720 13.14 16.11 16.19
CA LYS A 720 13.19 15.18 17.32
C LYS A 720 12.34 15.70 18.47
N HIS A 721 11.44 14.88 19.00
CA HIS A 721 10.51 15.22 20.08
C HIS A 721 11.12 15.15 21.49
N MET A 722 12.33 14.62 21.63
CA MET A 722 13.12 14.61 22.85
C MET A 722 14.45 15.31 22.59
N ASN A 723 14.77 16.31 23.39
CA ASN A 723 16.11 16.88 23.51
C ASN A 723 16.66 16.59 24.93
N GLY A 724 17.89 16.97 25.21
CA GLY A 724 18.52 16.69 26.50
C GLY A 724 17.79 17.27 27.72
N SER A 725 17.03 18.38 27.57
CA SER A 725 16.20 18.97 28.61
C SER A 725 14.90 18.18 28.83
N THR A 726 14.30 17.68 27.75
CA THR A 726 13.08 16.86 27.80
C THR A 726 13.34 15.52 28.49
N ILE A 727 14.50 14.90 28.26
CA ILE A 727 14.88 13.65 28.92
C ILE A 727 15.01 13.85 30.45
N LYS A 728 15.53 14.99 30.90
CA LYS A 728 15.64 15.29 32.34
C LYS A 728 14.25 15.52 32.98
N SER A 729 13.31 16.11 32.30
CA SER A 729 11.95 16.35 32.81
C SER A 729 11.12 15.07 32.90
N VAL A 730 11.31 14.12 31.98
CA VAL A 730 10.64 12.80 32.01
C VAL A 730 11.05 11.97 33.23
N GLY A 731 12.33 12.02 33.62
CA GLY A 731 12.81 11.35 34.82
C GLY A 731 12.25 11.91 36.15
N HIS A 732 11.73 13.15 36.14
CA HIS A 732 11.13 13.78 37.32
C HIS A 732 9.60 13.56 37.41
N GLN A 733 8.92 13.30 36.29
CA GLN A 733 7.48 13.04 36.28
C GLN A 733 7.06 11.62 36.66
N VAL A 734 8.02 10.69 36.70
CA VAL A 734 7.76 9.27 37.06
C VAL A 734 7.99 9.02 38.56
N THR A 735 8.39 10.01 39.35
CA THR A 735 8.67 9.86 40.80
C THR A 735 7.67 10.56 41.72
N ASP A 736 6.58 11.15 41.20
CA ASP A 736 5.45 11.66 41.98
C ASP A 736 4.15 10.84 41.57
#